data_bb84e3fdff570a78b4241c85a40c7838
#
_entry.id   bb84e3fdff570a78b4241c85a40c7838
#
_cell.length_a   1.000
_cell.length_b   1.000
_cell.length_c   1.000
_cell.angle_alpha   90.00
_cell.angle_beta   90.00
_cell.angle_gamma   90.00
#
_symmetry.space_group_name_H-M   'P 1'
#
loop_
_entity.id
_entity.type
_entity.pdbx_description
1 polymer ?
#
loop_
_entity_poly.entity_id
_entity_poly.type
_entity_poly.pdbx_seq_one_letter_code
_entity_poly.pdbx_strand_id
1 'polypeptide(L)'
;MKKIIKILAGTIASSLMLGSAGLLKSEIHAEKAPFNYAEALQKSLYFYEVQQAGPLPEWNRVSWRGDSTMSDDVQGGWYDAGDHVKFNLPMAYSAAMLAWGIYQYGEGVEKTGQYEIYQNNLEFVLDYLVACDRGNEVVYQIGDGEQDHKWWGAAELVELEMGKRNSYTCNASCVTGEMAAALAAGAAALDGKSKKTKEYIKYAEHYFEIAWDTKSDESYTKAASFYDSWSGFWDELFWAANWLYIATGDKKYLKKAEECIPNLGRENQSDELKFTWGMCWDDVMQGGMLLYAINTGKDEYKDRVQKHLDYWSDPNGVDGKTVQRAPGGLAWLDSWGCLRYATTAGFLASVASDTIFSKDKAKVKQYTEFYESQINYALGDNPDKRSYVVGFGENPPVHPHHRTAHGAWDDMKNEAVTEHRHTLYGALVGGPGNDGSYTDATDNYVNNEVADDYNAGYTALLCKMVSEYKCETLRDFPPEEQPDGPEFYIQANINQQADSFTELKINAVNHSAWPARVITDLSYNYYFDLSEVFEAGLTADDVTVKIGYDEWSQAETVGPLQYKDNIYYVKIKYKDGSVLAPIGKEQEQAEIQVRISVPDQNKIWDSSNDYSIEGLTNDNQNQNITERITMYDGDTLIWGTEPDGTKATGVVEFKPVIRDNENSESSEPETSESFEEDTEIVTEAEKEPDEEIQNTEKPDDSSETDQTESKQSIIILSVLIVIALIGFGFIVAKKSKK
;
A
#
# COMPACT_ATOMS: atom_id res chain seq x y z
N MET A 1 55.58 32.69 -4.81
CA MET A 1 55.69 31.23 -4.61
C MET A 1 55.53 30.72 -3.18
N LYS A 2 55.82 31.51 -2.11
CA LYS A 2 55.66 31.03 -0.72
C LYS A 2 54.24 31.24 -0.10
N LYS A 3 53.30 31.88 -0.80
CA LYS A 3 51.90 32.06 -0.34
C LYS A 3 50.93 31.05 -0.98
N ILE A 4 51.31 30.40 -2.06
CA ILE A 4 50.47 29.39 -2.76
C ILE A 4 50.63 28.00 -2.11
N ILE A 5 51.77 27.73 -1.46
CA ILE A 5 52.03 26.44 -0.79
C ILE A 5 51.30 26.32 0.57
N LYS A 6 50.86 27.43 1.17
CA LYS A 6 50.11 27.38 2.44
C LYS A 6 48.59 27.21 2.27
N ILE A 7 48.06 27.39 1.06
CA ILE A 7 46.63 27.16 0.76
C ILE A 7 46.39 25.72 0.32
N LEU A 8 47.38 25.07 -0.34
CA LEU A 8 47.27 23.64 -0.69
C LEU A 8 47.53 22.69 0.49
N ALA A 9 48.16 23.13 1.57
CA ALA A 9 48.36 22.28 2.75
C ALA A 9 47.21 22.33 3.75
N GLY A 10 46.29 23.31 3.63
CA GLY A 10 45.10 23.44 4.44
C GLY A 10 43.92 22.62 3.92
N THR A 11 43.84 22.41 2.63
CA THR A 11 42.77 21.66 1.95
C THR A 11 43.02 20.14 1.96
N ILE A 12 44.25 19.70 2.08
CA ILE A 12 44.58 18.26 2.16
C ILE A 12 44.47 17.74 3.61
N ALA A 13 44.56 18.62 4.62
CA ALA A 13 44.39 18.22 6.03
C ALA A 13 42.91 18.14 6.49
N SER A 14 41.98 18.80 5.77
CA SER A 14 40.55 18.73 6.04
C SER A 14 39.89 17.52 5.37
N SER A 15 40.46 17.07 4.24
CA SER A 15 39.96 15.83 3.56
C SER A 15 40.51 14.54 4.15
N LEU A 16 41.50 14.62 5.08
CA LEU A 16 42.10 13.46 5.75
C LEU A 16 41.55 13.23 7.17
N MET A 17 40.68 14.11 7.70
CA MET A 17 40.00 13.90 8.97
C MET A 17 38.53 13.49 8.84
N LEU A 18 37.97 13.55 7.64
CA LEU A 18 36.62 13.01 7.36
C LEU A 18 36.67 11.59 6.74
N GLY A 19 37.86 11.10 6.43
CA GLY A 19 38.08 9.80 5.79
C GLY A 19 38.55 8.67 6.71
N SER A 20 38.51 8.85 8.03
CA SER A 20 38.91 7.79 8.98
C SER A 20 37.82 7.44 10.00
N ALA A 21 36.53 7.63 9.67
CA ALA A 21 35.48 6.76 10.22
C ALA A 21 35.74 5.37 9.59
N GLY A 22 36.37 4.50 10.38
CA GLY A 22 37.00 3.28 9.91
C GLY A 22 36.07 2.44 9.05
N LEU A 23 36.47 2.20 7.83
CA LEU A 23 36.14 1.02 7.08
C LEU A 23 36.63 -0.21 7.88
N LEU A 24 35.86 -0.61 8.88
CA LEU A 24 35.85 -1.99 9.32
C LEU A 24 35.29 -2.77 8.14
N LYS A 25 36.16 -3.43 7.39
CA LYS A 25 35.74 -4.48 6.45
C LYS A 25 34.88 -5.44 7.28
N SER A 26 33.57 -5.42 7.10
CA SER A 26 32.75 -6.52 7.52
C SER A 26 33.34 -7.75 6.86
N GLU A 27 33.82 -8.70 7.63
CA GLU A 27 34.24 -10.01 7.11
C GLU A 27 32.97 -10.64 6.58
N ILE A 28 32.86 -10.80 5.25
CA ILE A 28 31.77 -11.55 4.64
C ILE A 28 31.83 -12.93 5.27
N HIS A 29 30.80 -13.30 6.02
CA HIS A 29 30.73 -14.61 6.62
C HIS A 29 30.85 -15.69 5.52
N ALA A 30 31.84 -16.57 5.67
CA ALA A 30 32.01 -17.71 4.78
C ALA A 30 30.90 -18.78 5.00
N GLU A 31 30.08 -18.58 6.03
CA GLU A 31 28.94 -19.44 6.35
C GLU A 31 27.79 -19.20 5.37
N LYS A 32 27.09 -20.26 5.01
CA LYS A 32 25.95 -20.17 4.09
C LYS A 32 24.84 -19.35 4.76
N ALA A 33 24.36 -18.30 4.10
CA ALA A 33 23.24 -17.49 4.58
C ALA A 33 22.03 -18.39 4.87
N PRO A 34 21.32 -18.20 5.99
CA PRO A 34 20.07 -18.91 6.30
C PRO A 34 19.01 -18.74 5.22
N PHE A 35 18.91 -17.53 4.67
CA PHE A 35 17.98 -17.17 3.61
C PHE A 35 18.71 -16.44 2.47
N ASN A 36 18.06 -16.31 1.32
CA ASN A 36 18.56 -15.49 0.22
C ASN A 36 18.15 -14.02 0.43
N TYR A 37 18.92 -13.29 1.21
CA TYR A 37 18.64 -11.88 1.54
C TYR A 37 18.67 -10.97 0.31
N ALA A 38 19.43 -11.31 -0.74
CA ALA A 38 19.44 -10.52 -1.98
C ALA A 38 18.11 -10.65 -2.74
N GLU A 39 17.50 -11.83 -2.75
CA GLU A 39 16.15 -12.06 -3.27
C GLU A 39 15.11 -11.31 -2.43
N ALA A 40 15.20 -11.38 -1.10
CA ALA A 40 14.29 -10.68 -0.21
C ALA A 40 14.34 -9.16 -0.43
N LEU A 41 15.55 -8.59 -0.57
CA LEU A 41 15.74 -7.17 -0.91
C LEU A 41 15.18 -6.84 -2.30
N GLN A 42 15.42 -7.69 -3.31
CA GLN A 42 14.91 -7.52 -4.66
C GLN A 42 13.39 -7.44 -4.70
N LYS A 43 12.72 -8.29 -3.93
CA LYS A 43 11.26 -8.32 -3.80
C LYS A 43 10.75 -7.13 -2.98
N SER A 44 11.44 -6.74 -1.91
CA SER A 44 11.04 -5.56 -1.13
C SER A 44 11.10 -4.27 -1.94
N LEU A 45 12.08 -4.12 -2.84
CA LEU A 45 12.13 -2.98 -3.76
C LEU A 45 10.99 -3.00 -4.78
N TYR A 46 10.57 -4.19 -5.23
CA TYR A 46 9.40 -4.33 -6.10
C TYR A 46 8.09 -3.91 -5.43
N PHE A 47 7.93 -4.16 -4.13
CA PHE A 47 6.79 -3.64 -3.37
C PHE A 47 6.67 -2.11 -3.48
N TYR A 48 7.76 -1.36 -3.30
CA TYR A 48 7.75 0.10 -3.48
C TYR A 48 7.44 0.53 -4.92
N GLU A 49 7.78 -0.27 -5.92
CA GLU A 49 7.37 -0.01 -7.31
C GLU A 49 5.86 -0.21 -7.50
N VAL A 50 5.25 -1.17 -6.79
CA VAL A 50 3.79 -1.34 -6.79
C VAL A 50 3.08 -0.14 -6.17
N GLN A 51 3.65 0.46 -5.12
CA GLN A 51 3.06 1.61 -4.42
C GLN A 51 3.16 2.93 -5.20
N GLN A 52 3.88 2.99 -6.30
CA GLN A 52 4.05 4.23 -7.07
C GLN A 52 2.72 4.77 -7.60
N ALA A 53 2.49 6.07 -7.39
CA ALA A 53 1.33 6.83 -7.85
C ALA A 53 1.72 7.81 -8.99
N GLY A 54 0.73 8.29 -9.75
CA GLY A 54 0.95 9.18 -10.88
C GLY A 54 1.44 8.44 -12.12
N PRO A 55 2.16 9.12 -13.03
CA PRO A 55 2.78 8.48 -14.18
C PRO A 55 3.90 7.55 -13.74
N LEU A 56 3.82 6.29 -14.14
CA LEU A 56 4.84 5.30 -13.81
C LEU A 56 6.10 5.53 -14.66
N PRO A 57 7.29 5.50 -14.04
CA PRO A 57 8.53 5.65 -14.79
C PRO A 57 8.82 4.39 -15.63
N GLU A 58 9.55 4.56 -16.74
CA GLU A 58 9.93 3.45 -17.64
C GLU A 58 10.70 2.30 -16.94
N TRP A 59 11.35 2.59 -15.81
CA TRP A 59 12.09 1.59 -15.04
C TRP A 59 11.20 0.81 -14.05
N ASN A 60 9.92 1.18 -13.85
CA ASN A 60 8.98 0.41 -13.05
C ASN A 60 8.78 -0.97 -13.71
N ARG A 61 8.95 -2.04 -12.92
CA ARG A 61 8.93 -3.43 -13.40
C ARG A 61 7.59 -4.12 -13.24
N VAL A 62 6.58 -3.43 -12.71
CA VAL A 62 5.28 -4.02 -12.38
C VAL A 62 4.38 -4.01 -13.61
N SER A 63 4.30 -5.14 -14.31
CA SER A 63 3.58 -5.26 -15.57
C SER A 63 2.05 -5.11 -15.44
N TRP A 64 1.51 -5.30 -14.25
CA TRP A 64 0.08 -5.19 -13.95
C TRP A 64 -0.32 -3.83 -13.33
N ARG A 65 0.61 -2.89 -13.19
CA ARG A 65 0.31 -1.51 -12.83
C ARG A 65 0.30 -0.61 -14.05
N GLY A 66 -0.54 0.43 -13.99
CA GLY A 66 -0.62 1.51 -14.96
C GLY A 66 -0.49 2.88 -14.31
N ASP A 67 -0.49 3.93 -15.13
CA ASP A 67 -0.58 5.30 -14.64
C ASP A 67 -1.88 5.46 -13.84
N SER A 68 -1.82 6.20 -12.73
CA SER A 68 -2.97 6.34 -11.82
C SER A 68 -2.98 7.71 -11.16
N THR A 69 -4.14 8.18 -10.74
CA THR A 69 -4.30 9.47 -10.04
C THR A 69 -3.59 10.65 -10.75
N MET A 70 -3.78 10.70 -12.09
CA MET A 70 -3.11 11.66 -12.98
C MET A 70 -3.57 13.11 -12.78
N SER A 71 -4.69 13.34 -12.12
CA SER A 71 -5.20 14.69 -11.78
C SER A 71 -4.77 15.21 -10.42
N ASP A 72 -4.01 14.42 -9.65
CA ASP A 72 -3.47 14.88 -8.36
C ASP A 72 -2.64 16.16 -8.51
N ASP A 73 -2.75 17.08 -7.57
CA ASP A 73 -2.00 18.35 -7.59
C ASP A 73 -0.49 18.16 -7.43
N VAL A 74 -0.05 17.01 -6.91
CA VAL A 74 1.35 16.58 -6.86
C VAL A 74 1.46 15.15 -7.37
N GLN A 75 2.13 15.02 -8.51
CA GLN A 75 2.38 13.75 -9.15
C GLN A 75 3.48 12.95 -8.44
N GLY A 76 3.42 11.64 -8.51
CA GLY A 76 4.40 10.76 -7.86
C GLY A 76 4.07 10.45 -6.41
N GLY A 77 5.07 10.03 -5.64
CA GLY A 77 4.91 9.49 -4.29
C GLY A 77 4.37 8.07 -4.28
N TRP A 78 4.14 7.55 -3.10
CA TRP A 78 3.61 6.21 -2.90
C TRP A 78 2.19 6.27 -2.35
N TYR A 79 1.37 5.28 -2.68
CA TYR A 79 0.19 4.94 -1.90
C TYR A 79 0.65 4.33 -0.59
N ASP A 80 -0.05 4.63 0.48
CA ASP A 80 0.38 4.34 1.86
C ASP A 80 0.49 2.85 2.17
N ALA A 81 -0.60 2.13 1.95
CA ALA A 81 -0.77 0.73 2.34
C ALA A 81 -1.46 -0.08 1.22
N GLY A 82 -2.53 -0.80 1.54
CA GLY A 82 -3.39 -1.43 0.55
C GLY A 82 -4.44 -0.50 -0.04
N ASP A 83 -4.51 0.73 0.44
CA ASP A 83 -5.36 1.84 0.00
C ASP A 83 -4.65 2.73 -1.04
N HIS A 84 -5.27 3.87 -1.41
CA HIS A 84 -4.72 4.76 -2.41
C HIS A 84 -4.50 6.20 -1.90
N VAL A 85 -4.57 6.41 -0.59
CA VAL A 85 -4.23 7.70 0.01
C VAL A 85 -2.71 7.88 0.03
N LYS A 86 -2.23 9.12 -0.15
CA LYS A 86 -0.84 9.48 0.08
C LYS A 86 -0.74 10.22 1.41
N PHE A 87 -0.17 9.58 2.43
CA PHE A 87 0.10 10.17 3.74
C PHE A 87 1.59 10.47 3.88
N ASN A 88 1.96 11.75 3.91
CA ASN A 88 3.37 12.11 3.85
C ASN A 88 4.15 11.89 5.14
N LEU A 89 3.50 11.74 6.29
CA LEU A 89 4.21 11.41 7.54
C LEU A 89 4.82 10.01 7.48
N PRO A 90 4.05 8.90 7.29
CA PRO A 90 4.64 7.56 7.15
C PRO A 90 5.47 7.39 5.88
N MET A 91 5.11 8.05 4.77
CA MET A 91 5.89 8.01 3.54
C MET A 91 7.29 8.62 3.71
N ALA A 92 7.40 9.77 4.39
CA ALA A 92 8.67 10.42 4.66
C ALA A 92 9.54 9.59 5.63
N TYR A 93 8.93 9.01 6.67
CA TYR A 93 9.62 8.04 7.53
C TYR A 93 10.19 6.86 6.71
N SER A 94 9.39 6.28 5.84
CA SER A 94 9.80 5.17 4.97
C SER A 94 10.97 5.57 4.07
N ALA A 95 10.90 6.75 3.44
CA ALA A 95 11.98 7.29 2.62
C ALA A 95 13.26 7.52 3.43
N ALA A 96 13.16 8.05 4.67
CA ALA A 96 14.31 8.25 5.55
C ALA A 96 14.97 6.92 5.95
N MET A 97 14.18 5.88 6.23
CA MET A 97 14.67 4.54 6.56
C MET A 97 15.35 3.87 5.37
N LEU A 98 14.77 3.95 4.17
CA LEU A 98 15.42 3.47 2.94
C LEU A 98 16.74 4.19 2.70
N ALA A 99 16.75 5.52 2.84
CA ALA A 99 17.96 6.31 2.73
C ALA A 99 19.03 5.87 3.74
N TRP A 100 18.64 5.64 5.00
CA TRP A 100 19.57 5.15 6.01
C TRP A 100 20.14 3.77 5.70
N GLY A 101 19.32 2.87 5.16
CA GLY A 101 19.74 1.54 4.72
C GLY A 101 20.95 1.60 3.76
N ILE A 102 20.85 2.39 2.67
CA ILE A 102 21.98 2.52 1.70
C ILE A 102 23.07 3.50 2.15
N TYR A 103 22.75 4.47 3.00
CA TYR A 103 23.79 5.31 3.63
C TYR A 103 24.76 4.46 4.44
N GLN A 104 24.24 3.49 5.18
CA GLN A 104 25.03 2.62 6.05
C GLN A 104 25.62 1.42 5.32
N TYR A 105 24.86 0.79 4.41
CA TYR A 105 25.19 -0.53 3.83
C TYR A 105 25.15 -0.55 2.30
N GLY A 106 25.22 0.59 1.63
CA GLY A 106 25.08 0.72 0.18
C GLY A 106 26.11 -0.09 -0.62
N GLU A 107 27.34 -0.29 -0.11
CA GLU A 107 28.33 -1.17 -0.75
C GLU A 107 27.87 -2.64 -0.83
N GLY A 108 27.08 -3.10 0.16
CA GLY A 108 26.47 -4.43 0.15
C GLY A 108 25.41 -4.54 -0.95
N VAL A 109 24.55 -3.54 -1.05
CA VAL A 109 23.52 -3.44 -2.08
C VAL A 109 24.13 -3.35 -3.50
N GLU A 110 25.22 -2.60 -3.68
CA GLU A 110 25.96 -2.55 -4.96
C GLU A 110 26.47 -3.94 -5.40
N LYS A 111 26.97 -4.73 -4.46
CA LYS A 111 27.48 -6.08 -4.74
C LYS A 111 26.39 -7.06 -5.23
N THR A 112 25.12 -6.80 -4.88
CA THR A 112 23.99 -7.59 -5.39
C THR A 112 23.47 -7.11 -6.74
N GLY A 113 23.99 -5.96 -7.24
CA GLY A 113 23.54 -5.35 -8.50
C GLY A 113 22.21 -4.59 -8.39
N GLN A 114 21.72 -4.31 -7.17
CA GLN A 114 20.41 -3.70 -6.95
C GLN A 114 20.46 -2.19 -6.63
N TYR A 115 21.64 -1.59 -6.59
CA TYR A 115 21.80 -0.20 -6.15
C TYR A 115 21.04 0.77 -7.05
N GLU A 116 21.04 0.57 -8.37
CA GLU A 116 20.36 1.44 -9.32
C GLU A 116 18.85 1.47 -9.10
N ILE A 117 18.20 0.29 -8.99
CA ILE A 117 16.77 0.22 -8.73
C ILE A 117 16.40 0.75 -7.34
N TYR A 118 17.27 0.57 -6.36
CA TYR A 118 17.11 1.14 -5.02
C TYR A 118 17.14 2.66 -5.08
N GLN A 119 18.17 3.23 -5.76
CA GLN A 119 18.31 4.68 -5.96
C GLN A 119 17.10 5.25 -6.69
N ASN A 120 16.62 4.59 -7.74
CA ASN A 120 15.46 5.03 -8.51
C ASN A 120 14.19 5.12 -7.63
N ASN A 121 13.91 4.10 -6.81
CA ASN A 121 12.79 4.14 -5.87
C ASN A 121 12.94 5.27 -4.84
N LEU A 122 14.13 5.46 -4.30
CA LEU A 122 14.39 6.52 -3.33
C LEU A 122 14.25 7.92 -3.97
N GLU A 123 14.84 8.14 -5.16
CA GLU A 123 14.71 9.43 -5.85
C GLU A 123 13.26 9.72 -6.25
N PHE A 124 12.46 8.72 -6.58
CA PHE A 124 11.05 8.88 -6.94
C PHE A 124 10.25 9.52 -5.81
N VAL A 125 10.38 9.02 -4.59
CA VAL A 125 9.65 9.56 -3.44
C VAL A 125 10.24 10.90 -2.97
N LEU A 126 11.57 11.07 -3.01
CA LEU A 126 12.20 12.34 -2.63
C LEU A 126 11.80 13.48 -3.57
N ASP A 127 11.68 13.23 -4.88
CA ASP A 127 11.19 14.20 -5.85
C ASP A 127 9.73 14.61 -5.56
N TYR A 128 8.89 13.66 -5.18
CA TYR A 128 7.52 13.94 -4.74
C TYR A 128 7.50 14.81 -3.48
N LEU A 129 8.32 14.49 -2.47
CA LEU A 129 8.39 15.30 -1.25
C LEU A 129 8.86 16.73 -1.55
N VAL A 130 9.80 16.93 -2.49
CA VAL A 130 10.19 18.26 -2.98
C VAL A 130 9.02 18.98 -3.65
N ALA A 131 8.22 18.28 -4.46
CA ALA A 131 7.09 18.86 -5.17
C ALA A 131 5.90 19.22 -4.25
N CYS A 132 5.89 18.74 -3.01
CA CYS A 132 4.89 19.06 -2.00
C CYS A 132 5.03 20.48 -1.41
N ASP A 133 6.10 21.24 -1.74
CA ASP A 133 6.33 22.60 -1.24
C ASP A 133 5.22 23.57 -1.66
N ARG A 134 4.71 24.33 -0.69
CA ARG A 134 3.75 25.42 -0.87
C ARG A 134 4.23 26.71 -0.19
N GLY A 135 5.54 26.87 -0.07
CA GLY A 135 6.17 28.03 0.56
C GLY A 135 6.23 27.92 2.07
N ASN A 136 5.23 28.37 2.80
CA ASN A 136 5.18 28.28 4.27
C ASN A 136 4.40 27.04 4.78
N GLU A 137 3.93 26.22 3.87
CA GLU A 137 3.20 24.98 4.13
C GLU A 137 3.68 23.89 3.20
N VAL A 138 3.33 22.65 3.46
CA VAL A 138 3.53 21.52 2.58
C VAL A 138 2.21 20.81 2.30
N VAL A 139 2.07 20.16 1.13
CA VAL A 139 1.05 19.13 0.96
C VAL A 139 1.45 17.97 1.85
N TYR A 140 0.57 17.57 2.76
CA TYR A 140 0.85 16.45 3.68
C TYR A 140 -0.02 15.22 3.44
N GLN A 141 -1.11 15.39 2.70
CA GLN A 141 -2.02 14.30 2.33
C GLN A 141 -2.67 14.58 0.99
N ILE A 142 -2.83 13.55 0.15
CA ILE A 142 -3.66 13.58 -1.07
C ILE A 142 -4.60 12.38 -1.05
N GLY A 143 -5.88 12.66 -1.25
CA GLY A 143 -6.98 11.73 -1.08
C GLY A 143 -7.64 11.85 0.30
N ASP A 144 -8.89 11.44 0.39
CA ASP A 144 -9.67 11.41 1.62
C ASP A 144 -9.74 9.96 2.11
N GLY A 145 -9.16 9.67 3.28
CA GLY A 145 -9.10 8.30 3.80
C GLY A 145 -10.48 7.69 4.05
N GLU A 146 -11.44 8.47 4.55
CA GLU A 146 -12.80 7.97 4.79
C GLU A 146 -13.55 7.63 3.49
N GLN A 147 -13.29 8.40 2.43
CA GLN A 147 -13.86 8.13 1.11
C GLN A 147 -13.16 6.93 0.47
N ASP A 148 -11.84 6.91 0.50
CA ASP A 148 -11.02 5.84 -0.08
C ASP A 148 -11.35 4.48 0.53
N HIS A 149 -11.50 4.41 1.86
CA HIS A 149 -11.76 3.14 2.57
C HIS A 149 -13.15 2.55 2.35
N LYS A 150 -14.06 3.25 1.69
CA LYS A 150 -15.38 2.73 1.31
C LYS A 150 -15.40 1.99 -0.03
N TRP A 151 -14.31 2.05 -0.76
CA TRP A 151 -14.20 1.51 -2.11
C TRP A 151 -13.05 0.50 -2.23
N TRP A 152 -13.25 -0.57 -3.00
CA TRP A 152 -12.28 -1.64 -3.14
C TRP A 152 -11.96 -1.92 -4.61
N GLY A 153 -11.20 -1.05 -5.24
CA GLY A 153 -10.81 -1.18 -6.64
C GLY A 153 -9.31 -0.95 -6.87
N ALA A 154 -8.86 -1.09 -8.10
CA ALA A 154 -7.46 -0.88 -8.47
C ALA A 154 -7.10 0.62 -8.52
N ALA A 155 -5.82 0.94 -8.31
CA ALA A 155 -5.30 2.31 -8.32
C ALA A 155 -5.63 3.07 -9.62
N GLU A 156 -5.62 2.38 -10.75
CA GLU A 156 -5.90 2.91 -12.08
C GLU A 156 -7.35 3.42 -12.25
N LEU A 157 -8.24 3.02 -11.35
CA LEU A 157 -9.67 3.35 -11.39
C LEU A 157 -10.09 4.38 -10.33
N VAL A 158 -9.17 4.82 -9.48
CA VAL A 158 -9.45 5.79 -8.40
C VAL A 158 -10.11 7.07 -8.93
N GLU A 159 -9.61 7.61 -10.04
CA GLU A 159 -10.17 8.85 -10.62
C GLU A 159 -11.51 8.64 -11.33
N LEU A 160 -11.77 7.44 -11.82
CA LEU A 160 -13.08 7.08 -12.33
C LEU A 160 -14.13 7.07 -11.22
N GLU A 161 -13.78 6.54 -10.05
CA GLU A 161 -14.68 6.43 -8.91
C GLU A 161 -14.81 7.75 -8.13
N MET A 162 -13.69 8.36 -7.79
CA MET A 162 -13.64 9.50 -6.85
C MET A 162 -13.49 10.85 -7.53
N GLY A 163 -13.19 10.88 -8.85
CA GLY A 163 -12.82 12.10 -9.55
C GLY A 163 -11.47 12.66 -9.08
N LYS A 164 -11.25 13.96 -9.28
CA LYS A 164 -10.05 14.63 -8.80
C LYS A 164 -10.01 14.65 -7.27
N ARG A 165 -8.92 14.16 -6.70
CA ARG A 165 -8.73 14.08 -5.25
C ARG A 165 -8.27 15.39 -4.64
N ASN A 166 -8.66 15.61 -3.39
CA ASN A 166 -8.24 16.79 -2.62
C ASN A 166 -6.81 16.63 -2.11
N SER A 167 -6.06 17.75 -2.16
CA SER A 167 -4.78 17.89 -1.47
C SER A 167 -4.98 18.71 -0.20
N TYR A 168 -4.36 18.28 0.90
CA TYR A 168 -4.43 18.94 2.19
C TYR A 168 -3.05 19.51 2.54
N THR A 169 -3.01 20.78 2.98
CA THR A 169 -1.76 21.48 3.32
C THR A 169 -1.70 21.83 4.80
N CYS A 170 -0.51 21.83 5.36
CA CYS A 170 -0.25 22.30 6.71
C CYS A 170 1.20 22.78 6.86
N ASN A 171 1.48 23.43 8.01
CA ASN A 171 2.82 23.76 8.46
C ASN A 171 3.19 22.98 9.75
N ALA A 172 2.47 21.91 10.05
CA ALA A 172 2.66 21.10 11.25
C ALA A 172 4.10 20.56 11.35
N SER A 173 4.64 20.60 12.56
CA SER A 173 6.06 20.30 12.79
C SER A 173 6.39 18.81 12.69
N CYS A 174 5.45 17.91 13.00
CA CYS A 174 5.64 16.47 12.82
C CYS A 174 5.94 16.13 11.36
N VAL A 175 5.02 16.43 10.44
CA VAL A 175 5.17 16.04 9.03
C VAL A 175 6.26 16.84 8.31
N THR A 176 6.39 18.16 8.57
CA THR A 176 7.45 18.97 7.96
C THR A 176 8.84 18.59 8.48
N GLY A 177 8.93 18.18 9.76
CA GLY A 177 10.14 17.63 10.35
C GLY A 177 10.55 16.30 9.73
N GLU A 178 9.59 15.37 9.57
CA GLU A 178 9.85 14.07 8.96
C GLU A 178 10.22 14.19 7.47
N MET A 179 9.54 15.05 6.70
CA MET A 179 9.91 15.34 5.30
C MET A 179 11.32 15.96 5.20
N ALA A 180 11.70 16.83 6.15
CA ALA A 180 13.06 17.36 6.23
C ALA A 180 14.10 16.27 6.50
N ALA A 181 13.79 15.32 7.40
CA ALA A 181 14.66 14.19 7.71
C ALA A 181 14.83 13.29 6.49
N ALA A 182 13.76 12.94 5.79
CA ALA A 182 13.80 12.13 4.57
C ALA A 182 14.71 12.73 3.49
N LEU A 183 14.51 14.02 3.20
CA LEU A 183 15.32 14.74 2.19
C LEU A 183 16.80 14.86 2.61
N ALA A 184 17.08 15.11 3.88
CA ALA A 184 18.44 15.19 4.39
C ALA A 184 19.14 13.81 4.39
N ALA A 185 18.43 12.76 4.81
CA ALA A 185 18.91 11.38 4.77
C ALA A 185 19.19 10.94 3.33
N GLY A 186 18.24 11.21 2.41
CA GLY A 186 18.40 10.95 0.99
C GLY A 186 19.58 11.68 0.37
N ALA A 187 19.77 12.96 0.69
CA ALA A 187 20.94 13.72 0.24
C ALA A 187 22.26 13.13 0.74
N ALA A 188 22.31 12.69 2.00
CA ALA A 188 23.49 12.06 2.57
C ALA A 188 23.79 10.69 1.93
N ALA A 189 22.74 9.89 1.71
CA ALA A 189 22.86 8.56 1.11
C ALA A 189 23.29 8.60 -0.36
N LEU A 190 22.83 9.60 -1.09
CA LEU A 190 23.07 9.77 -2.52
C LEU A 190 24.23 10.74 -2.84
N ASP A 191 25.03 11.15 -1.84
CA ASP A 191 26.16 12.07 -2.07
C ASP A 191 27.17 11.47 -3.06
N GLY A 192 27.50 12.27 -4.08
CA GLY A 192 28.38 11.86 -5.18
C GLY A 192 27.74 10.88 -6.18
N LYS A 193 26.51 10.42 -5.97
CA LYS A 193 25.78 9.49 -6.86
C LYS A 193 24.60 10.15 -7.57
N SER A 194 23.88 11.04 -6.93
CA SER A 194 22.79 11.82 -7.53
C SER A 194 23.21 13.26 -7.80
N LYS A 195 22.62 13.84 -8.86
CA LYS A 195 22.76 15.29 -9.17
C LYS A 195 21.79 16.13 -8.34
N LYS A 196 20.81 15.52 -7.70
CA LYS A 196 19.71 16.18 -6.95
C LYS A 196 20.05 16.45 -5.49
N THR A 197 21.17 15.94 -4.97
CA THR A 197 21.55 16.06 -3.54
C THR A 197 21.50 17.50 -3.02
N LYS A 198 21.91 18.48 -3.82
CA LYS A 198 21.86 19.89 -3.42
C LYS A 198 20.44 20.45 -3.32
N GLU A 199 19.55 19.95 -4.17
CA GLU A 199 18.15 20.30 -4.14
C GLU A 199 17.48 19.69 -2.90
N TYR A 200 17.73 18.42 -2.64
CA TYR A 200 17.24 17.75 -1.44
C TYR A 200 17.70 18.44 -0.17
N ILE A 201 18.99 18.84 -0.06
CA ILE A 201 19.48 19.63 1.08
C ILE A 201 18.73 20.95 1.21
N LYS A 202 18.53 21.67 0.12
CA LYS A 202 17.82 22.96 0.11
C LYS A 202 16.41 22.81 0.68
N TYR A 203 15.64 21.81 0.24
CA TYR A 203 14.29 21.59 0.71
C TYR A 203 14.26 20.97 2.12
N ALA A 204 15.22 20.13 2.48
CA ALA A 204 15.39 19.66 3.85
C ALA A 204 15.60 20.82 4.84
N GLU A 205 16.47 21.78 4.51
CA GLU A 205 16.68 22.98 5.32
C GLU A 205 15.41 23.84 5.39
N HIS A 206 14.71 24.00 4.28
CA HIS A 206 13.47 24.78 4.20
C HIS A 206 12.34 24.16 5.06
N TYR A 207 12.07 22.86 4.93
CA TYR A 207 11.05 22.18 5.70
C TYR A 207 11.40 22.13 7.19
N PHE A 208 12.68 21.95 7.52
CA PHE A 208 13.13 22.05 8.89
C PHE A 208 12.92 23.45 9.49
N GLU A 209 13.10 24.52 8.73
CA GLU A 209 12.81 25.87 9.19
C GLU A 209 11.30 26.05 9.45
N ILE A 210 10.42 25.56 8.56
CA ILE A 210 8.97 25.57 8.79
C ILE A 210 8.65 24.84 10.10
N ALA A 211 9.13 23.59 10.27
CA ALA A 211 8.89 22.80 11.47
C ALA A 211 9.40 23.48 12.75
N TRP A 212 10.62 24.04 12.68
CA TRP A 212 11.28 24.68 13.82
C TRP A 212 10.60 25.98 14.25
N ASP A 213 10.08 26.73 13.32
CA ASP A 213 9.42 28.02 13.61
C ASP A 213 7.97 27.79 14.09
N THR A 214 7.30 26.77 13.59
CA THR A 214 5.92 26.42 13.96
C THR A 214 5.83 25.79 15.36
N LYS A 215 6.57 24.73 15.63
CA LYS A 215 6.55 23.95 16.91
C LYS A 215 5.12 23.65 17.38
N SER A 216 4.30 23.15 16.48
CA SER A 216 2.91 22.80 16.71
C SER A 216 2.42 21.83 15.62
N ASP A 217 1.53 20.91 15.99
CA ASP A 217 0.83 20.01 15.10
C ASP A 217 -0.66 20.37 14.92
N GLU A 218 -1.11 21.54 15.44
CA GLU A 218 -2.51 21.94 15.38
C GLU A 218 -3.10 22.02 13.96
N SER A 219 -2.27 22.19 12.93
CA SER A 219 -2.70 22.21 11.52
C SER A 219 -2.74 20.83 10.86
N TYR A 220 -2.24 19.77 11.53
CA TYR A 220 -2.25 18.39 11.04
C TYR A 220 -3.55 17.71 11.47
N THR A 221 -4.65 17.94 10.73
CA THR A 221 -5.99 17.56 11.19
C THR A 221 -6.65 16.46 10.39
N LYS A 222 -6.44 16.41 9.06
CA LYS A 222 -7.16 15.48 8.19
C LYS A 222 -6.66 14.03 8.31
N ALA A 223 -5.38 13.87 8.56
CA ALA A 223 -4.76 12.55 8.73
C ALA A 223 -4.93 11.97 10.15
N ALA A 224 -5.39 12.74 11.13
CA ALA A 224 -5.38 12.38 12.54
C ALA A 224 -6.20 11.10 12.90
N SER A 225 -7.16 10.69 12.07
CA SER A 225 -7.89 9.44 12.26
C SER A 225 -7.11 8.19 11.81
N PHE A 226 -6.03 8.37 11.03
CA PHE A 226 -5.19 7.32 10.48
C PHE A 226 -3.78 7.39 11.04
N TYR A 227 -3.17 8.56 10.97
CA TYR A 227 -1.77 8.82 11.34
C TYR A 227 -1.69 10.06 12.25
N ASP A 228 -2.21 9.95 13.48
CA ASP A 228 -2.08 11.02 14.47
C ASP A 228 -0.66 11.04 15.06
N SER A 229 -0.11 12.22 15.27
CA SER A 229 1.21 12.39 15.92
C SER A 229 1.05 12.30 17.45
N TRP A 230 1.07 11.07 17.98
CA TRP A 230 0.96 10.84 19.46
C TRP A 230 2.24 11.15 20.20
N SER A 231 3.41 11.01 19.56
CA SER A 231 4.71 11.37 20.18
C SER A 231 4.90 12.90 20.23
N GLY A 232 4.14 13.64 19.41
CA GLY A 232 4.31 15.06 19.16
C GLY A 232 5.33 15.29 18.05
N PHE A 233 6.08 16.41 18.07
CA PHE A 233 6.96 16.82 16.98
C PHE A 233 8.44 16.99 17.38
N TRP A 234 8.76 16.81 18.64
CA TRP A 234 10.12 17.04 19.11
C TRP A 234 11.10 15.97 18.68
N ASP A 235 10.63 14.79 18.46
CA ASP A 235 11.43 13.67 17.98
C ASP A 235 11.69 13.78 16.46
N GLU A 236 10.75 14.26 15.64
CA GLU A 236 10.99 14.58 14.23
C GLU A 236 11.97 15.76 14.08
N LEU A 237 11.83 16.80 14.89
CA LEU A 237 12.81 17.90 14.91
C LEU A 237 14.21 17.40 15.32
N PHE A 238 14.28 16.50 16.29
CA PHE A 238 15.51 15.87 16.72
C PHE A 238 16.13 15.00 15.63
N TRP A 239 15.31 14.19 14.98
CA TRP A 239 15.64 13.30 13.87
C TRP A 239 16.16 14.08 12.66
N ALA A 240 15.39 15.07 12.19
CA ALA A 240 15.77 15.92 11.08
C ALA A 240 17.05 16.72 11.34
N ALA A 241 17.22 17.26 12.54
CA ALA A 241 18.44 17.99 12.89
C ALA A 241 19.70 17.10 12.82
N ASN A 242 19.60 15.83 13.22
CA ASN A 242 20.71 14.88 13.10
C ASN A 242 21.05 14.56 11.64
N TRP A 243 20.05 14.34 10.80
CA TRP A 243 20.27 14.11 9.37
C TRP A 243 20.80 15.33 8.63
N LEU A 244 20.30 16.53 8.95
CA LEU A 244 20.82 17.78 8.40
C LEU A 244 22.27 18.00 8.79
N TYR A 245 22.68 17.65 10.02
CA TYR A 245 24.09 17.69 10.37
C TYR A 245 24.92 16.72 9.52
N ILE A 246 24.45 15.51 9.30
CA ILE A 246 25.15 14.52 8.47
C ILE A 246 25.27 15.02 7.01
N ALA A 247 24.18 15.53 6.44
CA ALA A 247 24.15 16.00 5.07
C ALA A 247 24.96 17.27 4.81
N THR A 248 25.02 18.19 5.79
CA THR A 248 25.64 19.52 5.59
C THR A 248 26.97 19.72 6.31
N GLY A 249 27.23 18.98 7.38
CA GLY A 249 28.36 19.22 8.30
C GLY A 249 28.20 20.48 9.19
N ASP A 250 27.04 21.19 9.12
CA ASP A 250 26.81 22.41 9.88
C ASP A 250 26.42 22.10 11.33
N LYS A 251 27.30 22.49 12.25
CA LYS A 251 27.12 22.30 13.69
C LYS A 251 25.92 23.01 14.28
N LYS A 252 25.28 23.95 13.55
CA LYS A 252 24.05 24.58 14.01
C LYS A 252 22.94 23.52 14.26
N TYR A 253 22.93 22.46 13.45
CA TYR A 253 21.93 21.40 13.56
C TYR A 253 22.16 20.49 14.78
N LEU A 254 23.42 20.19 15.16
CA LEU A 254 23.69 19.49 16.43
C LEU A 254 23.23 20.29 17.66
N LYS A 255 23.31 21.62 17.62
CA LYS A 255 22.78 22.44 18.70
C LYS A 255 21.25 22.38 18.74
N LYS A 256 20.61 22.44 17.57
CA LYS A 256 19.13 22.29 17.47
C LYS A 256 18.70 20.91 17.95
N ALA A 257 19.41 19.84 17.62
CA ALA A 257 19.16 18.51 18.18
C ALA A 257 19.29 18.51 19.71
N GLU A 258 20.32 19.14 20.29
CA GLU A 258 20.49 19.24 21.74
C GLU A 258 19.34 20.01 22.42
N GLU A 259 18.77 21.04 21.75
CA GLU A 259 17.61 21.79 22.22
C GLU A 259 16.30 20.97 22.25
N CYS A 260 16.20 19.91 21.43
CA CYS A 260 15.03 19.01 21.43
C CYS A 260 15.02 18.05 22.62
N ILE A 261 16.18 17.61 23.10
CA ILE A 261 16.32 16.54 24.11
C ILE A 261 15.48 16.75 25.38
N PRO A 262 15.36 17.96 25.97
CA PRO A 262 14.51 18.16 27.13
C PRO A 262 13.02 17.89 26.91
N ASN A 263 12.56 17.91 25.65
CA ASN A 263 11.16 17.78 25.27
C ASN A 263 10.82 16.40 24.68
N LEU A 264 11.81 15.52 24.49
CA LEU A 264 11.59 14.15 24.00
C LEU A 264 10.75 13.33 24.99
N GLY A 265 10.08 12.32 24.46
CA GLY A 265 9.22 11.40 25.22
C GLY A 265 9.88 10.80 26.46
N ARG A 266 9.09 10.61 27.51
CA ARG A 266 9.55 10.10 28.81
C ARG A 266 8.83 8.80 29.18
N GLU A 267 9.50 7.96 29.96
CA GLU A 267 8.84 6.85 30.64
C GLU A 267 7.75 7.38 31.58
N ASN A 268 6.66 6.63 31.70
CA ASN A 268 5.53 7.03 32.53
C ASN A 268 5.96 7.40 33.97
N GLN A 269 5.57 8.59 34.43
CA GLN A 269 5.83 9.12 35.75
C GLN A 269 7.31 9.20 36.10
N SER A 270 8.18 9.43 35.12
CA SER A 270 9.64 9.49 35.30
C SER A 270 10.22 10.65 34.47
N ASP A 271 11.39 11.15 34.91
CA ASP A 271 12.22 12.08 34.13
C ASP A 271 13.11 11.35 33.12
N GLU A 272 13.07 10.02 33.11
CA GLU A 272 13.87 9.20 32.21
C GLU A 272 13.31 9.26 30.78
N LEU A 273 14.21 9.40 29.80
CA LEU A 273 13.84 9.30 28.37
C LEU A 273 13.24 7.93 28.07
N LYS A 274 12.17 7.91 27.30
CA LYS A 274 11.45 6.69 26.90
C LYS A 274 12.40 5.73 26.18
N PHE A 275 12.42 4.48 26.60
CA PHE A 275 13.22 3.42 25.97
C PHE A 275 12.42 2.14 25.70
N THR A 276 11.18 2.08 26.19
CA THR A 276 10.31 0.89 26.14
C THR A 276 9.36 0.86 24.92
N TRP A 277 9.52 1.77 23.97
CA TRP A 277 8.77 1.79 22.72
C TRP A 277 9.65 1.45 21.51
N GLY A 278 9.07 1.29 20.32
CA GLY A 278 9.78 1.03 19.07
C GLY A 278 9.87 2.29 18.22
N MET A 279 10.87 2.39 17.34
CA MET A 279 10.90 3.39 16.29
C MET A 279 9.88 3.02 15.21
N CYS A 280 9.06 3.99 14.82
CA CYS A 280 8.06 3.88 13.76
C CYS A 280 7.78 5.27 13.18
N TRP A 281 6.81 5.39 12.28
CA TRP A 281 6.41 6.64 11.65
C TRP A 281 5.96 7.75 12.63
N ASP A 282 5.44 7.37 13.82
CA ASP A 282 5.01 8.29 14.87
C ASP A 282 6.14 8.67 15.84
N ASP A 283 7.00 7.72 16.22
CA ASP A 283 8.06 7.93 17.22
C ASP A 283 9.43 7.60 16.61
N VAL A 284 10.15 8.63 16.15
CA VAL A 284 11.48 8.52 15.54
C VAL A 284 12.62 8.81 16.54
N MET A 285 12.28 9.00 17.81
CA MET A 285 13.24 9.38 18.87
C MET A 285 14.43 8.44 18.96
N GLN A 286 14.22 7.12 18.85
CA GLN A 286 15.29 6.13 19.05
C GLN A 286 16.33 6.16 17.90
N GLY A 287 15.86 6.34 16.66
CA GLY A 287 16.75 6.57 15.52
C GLY A 287 17.52 7.88 15.66
N GLY A 288 16.83 8.96 16.02
CA GLY A 288 17.46 10.26 16.32
C GLY A 288 18.53 10.16 17.42
N MET A 289 18.25 9.39 18.50
CA MET A 289 19.20 9.19 19.60
C MET A 289 20.44 8.41 19.16
N LEU A 290 20.27 7.37 18.33
CA LEU A 290 21.38 6.62 17.77
C LEU A 290 22.26 7.50 16.89
N LEU A 291 21.68 8.28 15.98
CA LEU A 291 22.43 9.23 15.15
C LEU A 291 23.13 10.29 16.01
N TYR A 292 22.48 10.81 17.05
CA TYR A 292 23.07 11.81 17.92
C TYR A 292 24.24 11.25 18.74
N ALA A 293 24.15 10.00 19.19
CA ALA A 293 25.26 9.29 19.84
C ALA A 293 26.45 9.09 18.88
N ILE A 294 26.17 8.75 17.62
CA ILE A 294 27.21 8.63 16.57
C ILE A 294 27.84 10.00 16.30
N ASN A 295 27.03 11.03 16.05
CA ASN A 295 27.46 12.37 15.66
C ASN A 295 28.28 13.07 16.74
N THR A 296 27.97 12.85 18.03
CA THR A 296 28.62 13.49 19.17
C THR A 296 29.74 12.67 19.81
N GLY A 297 29.64 11.34 19.70
CA GLY A 297 30.53 10.39 20.37
C GLY A 297 30.47 10.42 21.92
N LYS A 298 29.44 11.09 22.50
CA LYS A 298 29.28 11.23 23.96
C LYS A 298 28.75 9.94 24.56
N ASP A 299 29.38 9.44 25.62
CA ASP A 299 29.03 8.19 26.30
C ASP A 299 27.61 8.23 26.89
N GLU A 300 27.18 9.37 27.42
CA GLU A 300 25.82 9.57 27.91
C GLU A 300 24.72 9.14 26.91
N TYR A 301 24.88 9.45 25.62
CA TYR A 301 23.90 9.09 24.58
C TYR A 301 24.07 7.64 24.11
N LYS A 302 25.31 7.11 24.18
CA LYS A 302 25.53 5.67 23.93
C LYS A 302 24.83 4.83 25.02
N ASP A 303 24.86 5.27 26.27
CA ASP A 303 24.17 4.59 27.38
C ASP A 303 22.65 4.59 27.16
N ARG A 304 22.08 5.68 26.58
CA ARG A 304 20.66 5.74 26.23
C ARG A 304 20.31 4.76 25.12
N VAL A 305 21.09 4.73 24.04
CA VAL A 305 20.93 3.77 22.95
C VAL A 305 21.06 2.34 23.44
N GLN A 306 22.07 2.07 24.30
CA GLN A 306 22.24 0.75 24.90
C GLN A 306 21.00 0.33 25.67
N LYS A 307 20.44 1.23 26.50
CA LYS A 307 19.27 0.93 27.33
C LYS A 307 18.07 0.54 26.47
N HIS A 308 17.82 1.27 25.37
CA HIS A 308 16.77 0.93 24.41
C HIS A 308 17.03 -0.42 23.74
N LEU A 309 18.21 -0.63 23.18
CA LEU A 309 18.52 -1.87 22.48
C LEU A 309 18.57 -3.10 23.41
N ASP A 310 18.97 -2.92 24.68
CA ASP A 310 18.92 -3.99 25.69
C ASP A 310 17.48 -4.34 26.08
N TYR A 311 16.54 -3.37 26.10
CA TYR A 311 15.11 -3.64 26.25
C TYR A 311 14.59 -4.57 25.14
N TRP A 312 15.08 -4.38 23.91
CA TRP A 312 14.68 -5.20 22.76
C TRP A 312 15.44 -6.54 22.70
N SER A 313 16.73 -6.57 22.97
CA SER A 313 17.60 -7.71 22.68
C SER A 313 17.92 -8.61 23.88
N ASP A 314 17.93 -8.07 25.11
CA ASP A 314 18.25 -8.87 26.31
C ASP A 314 16.97 -9.53 26.85
N PRO A 315 16.92 -10.87 26.94
CA PRO A 315 15.77 -11.56 27.52
C PRO A 315 15.55 -11.25 29.01
N ASN A 316 16.56 -10.75 29.73
CA ASN A 316 16.42 -10.27 31.10
C ASN A 316 15.95 -8.81 31.16
N GLY A 317 16.02 -8.10 30.05
CA GLY A 317 15.60 -6.71 29.91
C GLY A 317 16.45 -5.72 30.72
N VAL A 318 15.89 -4.52 30.83
CA VAL A 318 16.51 -3.39 31.58
C VAL A 318 15.54 -2.92 32.63
N ASP A 319 16.03 -2.81 33.90
CA ASP A 319 15.22 -2.38 35.05
C ASP A 319 13.92 -3.20 35.22
N GLY A 320 13.98 -4.49 34.87
CA GLY A 320 12.83 -5.41 34.90
C GLY A 320 11.81 -5.24 33.77
N LYS A 321 12.13 -4.45 32.77
CA LYS A 321 11.31 -4.26 31.53
C LYS A 321 12.02 -4.93 30.37
N THR A 322 11.26 -5.67 29.55
CA THR A 322 11.69 -6.23 28.27
C THR A 322 10.50 -6.25 27.32
N VAL A 323 10.76 -6.19 26.02
CA VAL A 323 9.69 -6.38 25.03
C VAL A 323 9.16 -7.81 25.13
N GLN A 324 7.86 -7.99 24.94
CA GLN A 324 7.23 -9.31 24.92
C GLN A 324 7.84 -10.19 23.83
N ARG A 325 7.85 -11.49 24.03
CA ARG A 325 8.29 -12.47 23.04
C ARG A 325 7.13 -13.36 22.60
N ALA A 326 6.79 -13.30 21.33
CA ALA A 326 5.91 -14.30 20.73
C ALA A 326 6.65 -15.65 20.57
N PRO A 327 5.92 -16.77 20.37
CA PRO A 327 6.52 -18.08 20.12
C PRO A 327 7.56 -18.03 18.99
N GLY A 328 8.71 -18.69 19.20
CA GLY A 328 9.84 -18.62 18.27
C GLY A 328 10.77 -17.42 18.45
N GLY A 329 10.48 -16.52 19.42
CA GLY A 329 11.40 -15.48 19.84
C GLY A 329 11.22 -14.11 19.15
N LEU A 330 10.13 -13.89 18.40
CA LEU A 330 9.81 -12.58 17.85
C LEU A 330 9.69 -11.55 18.98
N ALA A 331 10.38 -10.43 18.85
CA ALA A 331 10.21 -9.27 19.72
C ALA A 331 8.88 -8.58 19.36
N TRP A 332 7.84 -8.87 20.13
CA TRP A 332 6.48 -8.44 19.87
C TRP A 332 6.10 -7.23 20.72
N LEU A 333 5.90 -6.08 20.10
CA LEU A 333 5.59 -4.84 20.79
C LEU A 333 4.08 -4.54 20.78
N ASP A 334 3.47 -4.63 19.62
CA ASP A 334 2.08 -4.27 19.39
C ASP A 334 1.42 -5.24 18.38
N SER A 335 0.12 -5.38 18.44
CA SER A 335 -0.65 -6.26 17.54
C SER A 335 -0.66 -5.76 16.10
N TRP A 336 -0.63 -4.47 15.90
CA TRP A 336 -0.72 -3.86 14.59
C TRP A 336 0.68 -3.66 13.98
N GLY A 337 1.03 -4.45 12.98
CA GLY A 337 2.35 -4.35 12.34
C GLY A 337 3.51 -4.78 13.23
N CYS A 338 3.37 -5.86 14.01
CA CYS A 338 4.41 -6.30 14.96
C CYS A 338 5.78 -6.51 14.30
N LEU A 339 5.82 -6.93 13.04
CA LEU A 339 7.06 -7.19 12.30
C LEU A 339 7.80 -5.90 11.91
N ARG A 340 7.09 -4.77 11.67
CA ARG A 340 7.75 -3.48 11.40
C ARG A 340 8.61 -3.04 12.59
N TYR A 341 8.08 -3.16 13.81
CA TYR A 341 8.82 -2.81 15.01
C TYR A 341 10.03 -3.70 15.25
N ALA A 342 9.86 -5.02 15.09
CA ALA A 342 10.94 -5.99 15.32
C ALA A 342 12.08 -5.81 14.31
N THR A 343 11.77 -5.61 13.03
CA THR A 343 12.79 -5.40 11.98
C THR A 343 13.46 -4.04 12.08
N THR A 344 12.71 -2.99 12.44
CA THR A 344 13.28 -1.65 12.70
C THR A 344 14.22 -1.67 13.92
N ALA A 345 13.83 -2.29 15.03
CA ALA A 345 14.72 -2.45 16.19
C ALA A 345 15.97 -3.27 15.83
N GLY A 346 15.80 -4.30 14.99
CA GLY A 346 16.91 -5.06 14.42
C GLY A 346 17.86 -4.20 13.59
N PHE A 347 17.33 -3.30 12.75
CA PHE A 347 18.15 -2.37 11.99
C PHE A 347 18.92 -1.41 12.90
N LEU A 348 18.28 -0.80 13.89
CA LEU A 348 18.97 0.07 14.85
C LEU A 348 20.07 -0.67 15.61
N ALA A 349 19.82 -1.93 16.02
CA ALA A 349 20.82 -2.77 16.66
C ALA A 349 22.02 -3.05 15.74
N SER A 350 21.78 -3.28 14.44
CA SER A 350 22.83 -3.49 13.46
C SER A 350 23.71 -2.26 13.28
N VAL A 351 23.11 -1.08 13.14
CA VAL A 351 23.86 0.20 13.03
C VAL A 351 24.65 0.48 14.30
N ALA A 352 24.07 0.27 15.48
CA ALA A 352 24.74 0.49 16.76
C ALA A 352 25.93 -0.46 16.96
N SER A 353 25.80 -1.74 16.58
CA SER A 353 26.88 -2.71 16.66
C SER A 353 28.06 -2.36 15.76
N ASP A 354 27.80 -1.83 14.57
CA ASP A 354 28.84 -1.46 13.60
C ASP A 354 29.51 -0.11 13.93
N THR A 355 28.86 0.73 14.72
CA THR A 355 29.32 2.10 15.01
C THR A 355 29.74 2.26 16.48
N ILE A 356 28.80 2.66 17.34
CA ILE A 356 29.11 3.06 18.73
C ILE A 356 29.54 1.90 19.64
N PHE A 357 29.15 0.67 19.34
CA PHE A 357 29.52 -0.55 20.07
C PHE A 357 30.51 -1.45 19.34
N SER A 358 31.06 -1.04 18.19
CA SER A 358 31.94 -1.87 17.35
C SER A 358 33.16 -2.45 18.07
N LYS A 359 33.58 -1.87 19.19
CA LYS A 359 34.70 -2.35 20.03
C LYS A 359 34.24 -3.23 21.22
N ASP A 360 32.96 -3.26 21.53
CA ASP A 360 32.39 -4.09 22.60
C ASP A 360 31.90 -5.42 22.01
N LYS A 361 32.75 -6.44 22.09
CA LYS A 361 32.45 -7.76 21.53
C LYS A 361 31.21 -8.41 22.13
N ALA A 362 30.84 -8.09 23.37
CA ALA A 362 29.66 -8.66 24.00
C ALA A 362 28.39 -8.03 23.39
N LYS A 363 28.39 -6.70 23.21
CA LYS A 363 27.28 -5.99 22.57
C LYS A 363 27.16 -6.30 21.09
N VAL A 364 28.28 -6.35 20.36
CA VAL A 364 28.28 -6.79 18.96
C VAL A 364 27.61 -8.16 18.84
N LYS A 365 28.02 -9.13 19.67
CA LYS A 365 27.42 -10.47 19.64
C LYS A 365 25.91 -10.44 19.96
N GLN A 366 25.53 -9.77 21.05
CA GLN A 366 24.13 -9.68 21.50
C GLN A 366 23.24 -9.07 20.40
N TYR A 367 23.67 -7.96 19.81
CA TYR A 367 22.89 -7.25 18.81
C TYR A 367 22.86 -7.98 17.46
N THR A 368 23.95 -8.68 17.08
CA THR A 368 23.97 -9.55 15.90
C THR A 368 22.97 -10.70 16.07
N GLU A 369 23.02 -11.43 17.16
CA GLU A 369 22.07 -12.52 17.44
C GLU A 369 20.61 -12.01 17.44
N PHE A 370 20.38 -10.78 17.90
CA PHE A 370 19.06 -10.17 17.90
C PHE A 370 18.59 -9.84 16.49
N TYR A 371 19.31 -9.00 15.71
CA TYR A 371 18.81 -8.58 14.40
C TYR A 371 18.70 -9.75 13.40
N GLU A 372 19.61 -10.72 13.47
CA GLU A 372 19.52 -11.94 12.67
C GLU A 372 18.28 -12.76 13.03
N SER A 373 17.98 -12.91 14.30
CA SER A 373 16.81 -13.67 14.75
C SER A 373 15.49 -13.01 14.29
N GLN A 374 15.39 -11.67 14.31
CA GLN A 374 14.17 -10.97 13.92
C GLN A 374 13.94 -11.01 12.41
N ILE A 375 14.98 -10.76 11.61
CA ILE A 375 14.84 -10.85 10.14
C ILE A 375 14.57 -12.28 9.69
N ASN A 376 15.25 -13.27 10.28
CA ASN A 376 15.06 -14.68 9.94
C ASN A 376 13.66 -15.17 10.37
N TYR A 377 13.12 -14.66 11.49
CA TYR A 377 11.75 -14.94 11.88
C TYR A 377 10.76 -14.49 10.79
N ALA A 378 10.89 -13.26 10.31
CA ALA A 378 10.04 -12.73 9.22
C ALA A 378 10.17 -13.55 7.93
N LEU A 379 11.35 -14.08 7.64
CA LEU A 379 11.65 -14.86 6.43
C LEU A 379 11.32 -16.36 6.55
N GLY A 380 10.92 -16.85 7.74
CA GLY A 380 10.44 -18.23 7.91
C GLY A 380 11.13 -19.06 9.00
N ASP A 381 12.12 -18.53 9.74
CA ASP A 381 12.68 -19.24 10.89
C ASP A 381 11.85 -19.00 12.15
N ASN A 382 10.65 -19.50 12.12
CA ASN A 382 9.62 -19.40 13.17
C ASN A 382 8.95 -20.78 13.36
N PRO A 383 8.11 -20.96 14.40
CA PRO A 383 7.47 -22.24 14.68
C PRO A 383 6.69 -22.85 13.51
N ASP A 384 6.01 -22.02 12.72
CA ASP A 384 5.16 -22.45 11.62
C ASP A 384 5.94 -22.67 10.30
N LYS A 385 7.23 -22.35 10.27
CA LYS A 385 8.05 -22.35 9.06
C LYS A 385 7.43 -21.53 7.93
N ARG A 386 6.80 -20.45 8.29
CA ARG A 386 6.06 -19.55 7.40
C ARG A 386 6.85 -18.28 7.17
N SER A 387 7.02 -17.90 5.90
CA SER A 387 7.42 -16.52 5.58
C SER A 387 6.27 -15.55 5.85
N TYR A 388 6.57 -14.37 6.33
CA TYR A 388 5.64 -13.23 6.43
C TYR A 388 5.89 -12.20 5.32
N VAL A 389 6.58 -12.60 4.26
CA VAL A 389 6.87 -11.77 3.08
C VAL A 389 6.20 -12.40 1.88
N VAL A 390 5.32 -11.65 1.22
CA VAL A 390 4.57 -12.12 0.06
C VAL A 390 5.52 -12.58 -1.05
N GLY A 391 5.25 -13.78 -1.57
CA GLY A 391 6.03 -14.38 -2.65
C GLY A 391 7.47 -14.77 -2.30
N PHE A 392 7.86 -14.84 -1.02
CA PHE A 392 9.19 -15.24 -0.55
C PHE A 392 9.11 -16.44 0.40
N GLY A 393 10.04 -17.39 0.25
CA GLY A 393 10.21 -18.49 1.21
C GLY A 393 9.13 -19.56 1.15
N GLU A 394 8.91 -20.26 2.27
CA GLU A 394 7.91 -21.32 2.41
C GLU A 394 6.62 -20.75 3.02
N ASN A 395 5.46 -21.23 2.55
CA ASN A 395 4.12 -20.81 3.01
C ASN A 395 3.97 -19.28 3.15
N PRO A 396 4.32 -18.47 2.12
CA PRO A 396 4.19 -17.02 2.20
C PRO A 396 2.71 -16.61 2.27
N PRO A 397 2.40 -15.38 2.73
CA PRO A 397 1.08 -14.81 2.58
C PRO A 397 0.68 -14.74 1.10
N VAL A 398 -0.58 -15.04 0.81
CA VAL A 398 -1.16 -14.97 -0.53
C VAL A 398 -2.39 -14.06 -0.59
N HIS A 399 -2.90 -13.63 0.58
CA HIS A 399 -4.05 -12.75 0.71
C HIS A 399 -3.72 -11.46 1.48
N PRO A 400 -2.69 -10.66 1.06
CA PRO A 400 -2.41 -9.39 1.73
C PRO A 400 -3.59 -8.44 1.61
N HIS A 401 -3.82 -7.58 2.61
CA HIS A 401 -4.83 -6.54 2.54
C HIS A 401 -4.37 -5.43 1.59
N HIS A 402 -4.59 -5.61 0.27
CA HIS A 402 -4.12 -4.69 -0.77
C HIS A 402 -5.05 -4.73 -1.99
N ARG A 403 -5.73 -3.63 -2.27
CA ARG A 403 -6.82 -3.53 -3.25
C ARG A 403 -6.36 -3.79 -4.68
N THR A 404 -5.31 -3.10 -5.14
CA THR A 404 -4.81 -3.26 -6.52
C THR A 404 -4.27 -4.67 -6.76
N ALA A 405 -3.53 -5.27 -5.81
CA ALA A 405 -3.06 -6.64 -5.95
C ALA A 405 -4.19 -7.66 -5.89
N HIS A 406 -5.29 -7.37 -5.18
CA HIS A 406 -6.48 -8.21 -5.18
C HIS A 406 -7.10 -8.29 -6.59
N GLY A 407 -7.20 -7.16 -7.30
CA GLY A 407 -7.71 -7.11 -8.67
C GLY A 407 -9.19 -7.49 -8.79
N ALA A 408 -9.98 -7.32 -7.72
CA ALA A 408 -11.41 -7.60 -7.73
C ALA A 408 -12.15 -6.67 -8.67
N TRP A 409 -13.16 -7.21 -9.36
CA TRP A 409 -14.13 -6.44 -10.13
C TRP A 409 -15.43 -6.18 -9.37
N ASP A 410 -15.46 -6.51 -8.10
CA ASP A 410 -16.53 -6.26 -7.15
C ASP A 410 -15.99 -5.39 -6.02
N ASP A 411 -16.61 -4.22 -5.78
CA ASP A 411 -16.25 -3.27 -4.74
C ASP A 411 -16.53 -3.78 -3.30
N MET A 412 -17.24 -4.90 -3.20
CA MET A 412 -17.55 -5.58 -1.92
C MET A 412 -16.47 -6.59 -1.50
N LYS A 413 -15.29 -6.57 -2.07
CA LYS A 413 -14.08 -7.37 -1.74
C LYS A 413 -14.12 -8.86 -2.09
N ASN A 414 -15.19 -9.58 -1.76
CA ASN A 414 -15.14 -11.05 -1.60
C ASN A 414 -16.11 -11.83 -2.47
N GLU A 415 -17.00 -11.19 -3.20
CA GLU A 415 -18.07 -11.89 -3.92
C GLU A 415 -17.62 -12.41 -5.28
N ALA A 416 -16.81 -11.64 -6.01
CA ALA A 416 -16.40 -11.98 -7.37
C ALA A 416 -15.01 -12.64 -7.45
N VAL A 417 -14.05 -12.18 -6.63
CA VAL A 417 -12.68 -12.66 -6.62
C VAL A 417 -12.28 -13.04 -5.20
N THR A 418 -12.06 -14.33 -4.94
CA THR A 418 -11.64 -14.84 -3.64
C THR A 418 -10.12 -14.94 -3.49
N GLU A 419 -9.41 -15.12 -4.62
CA GLU A 419 -7.95 -15.23 -4.67
C GLU A 419 -7.36 -13.96 -5.29
N HIS A 420 -6.23 -13.51 -4.79
CA HIS A 420 -5.53 -12.37 -5.38
C HIS A 420 -5.10 -12.67 -6.81
N ARG A 421 -5.37 -11.75 -7.73
CA ARG A 421 -5.03 -11.90 -9.15
C ARG A 421 -3.56 -11.56 -9.41
N HIS A 422 -2.93 -10.78 -8.51
CA HIS A 422 -1.54 -10.39 -8.60
C HIS A 422 -0.76 -10.80 -7.36
N THR A 423 0.51 -11.16 -7.55
CA THR A 423 1.41 -11.43 -6.43
C THR A 423 2.13 -10.15 -6.02
N LEU A 424 1.83 -9.65 -4.83
CA LEU A 424 2.45 -8.45 -4.25
C LEU A 424 3.84 -8.78 -3.69
N TYR A 425 4.76 -9.15 -4.58
CA TYR A 425 6.10 -9.60 -4.19
C TYR A 425 6.79 -8.63 -3.23
N GLY A 426 7.29 -9.17 -2.13
CA GLY A 426 8.16 -8.46 -1.19
C GLY A 426 7.45 -7.60 -0.15
N ALA A 427 6.12 -7.53 -0.18
CA ALA A 427 5.37 -6.89 0.89
C ALA A 427 5.54 -7.66 2.20
N LEU A 428 5.94 -6.99 3.27
CA LEU A 428 5.95 -7.51 4.63
C LEU A 428 4.58 -7.30 5.24
N VAL A 429 3.89 -8.37 5.61
CA VAL A 429 2.59 -8.27 6.29
C VAL A 429 2.75 -7.92 7.77
N GLY A 430 1.66 -7.46 8.41
CA GLY A 430 1.63 -7.07 9.81
C GLY A 430 2.24 -8.09 10.78
N GLY A 431 1.95 -9.37 10.55
CA GLY A 431 2.57 -10.46 11.30
C GLY A 431 1.66 -11.15 12.30
N PRO A 432 2.20 -12.05 13.13
CA PRO A 432 1.41 -12.87 14.06
C PRO A 432 0.97 -12.11 15.32
N GLY A 433 -0.05 -12.64 15.98
CA GLY A 433 -0.39 -12.27 17.35
C GLY A 433 0.72 -12.60 18.36
N ASN A 434 0.58 -12.10 19.58
CA ASN A 434 1.55 -12.34 20.65
C ASN A 434 1.62 -13.84 21.08
N ASP A 435 0.63 -14.61 20.74
CA ASP A 435 0.55 -16.06 20.92
C ASP A 435 1.06 -16.86 19.70
N GLY A 436 1.46 -16.18 18.63
CA GLY A 436 1.90 -16.76 17.36
C GLY A 436 0.78 -17.04 16.37
N SER A 437 -0.48 -16.76 16.71
CA SER A 437 -1.61 -16.95 15.78
C SER A 437 -1.50 -16.05 14.56
N TYR A 438 -1.87 -16.59 13.39
CA TYR A 438 -1.85 -15.84 12.13
C TYR A 438 -2.90 -16.42 11.17
N THR A 439 -3.68 -15.52 10.57
CA THR A 439 -4.67 -15.89 9.55
C THR A 439 -4.37 -15.12 8.27
N ASP A 440 -4.10 -15.85 7.20
CA ASP A 440 -3.87 -15.29 5.87
C ASP A 440 -5.22 -15.05 5.18
N ALA A 441 -5.77 -13.86 5.32
CA ALA A 441 -7.06 -13.47 4.76
C ALA A 441 -7.05 -11.98 4.40
N THR A 442 -7.65 -11.64 3.26
CA THR A 442 -7.65 -10.26 2.72
C THR A 442 -8.34 -9.27 3.65
N ASP A 443 -9.37 -9.69 4.38
CA ASP A 443 -10.11 -8.85 5.32
C ASP A 443 -9.48 -8.79 6.73
N ASN A 444 -8.42 -9.58 6.98
CA ASN A 444 -7.67 -9.52 8.23
C ASN A 444 -6.57 -8.45 8.17
N TYR A 445 -6.96 -7.19 8.25
CA TYR A 445 -6.03 -6.06 8.17
C TYR A 445 -5.04 -5.99 9.35
N VAL A 446 -5.27 -6.62 10.49
CA VAL A 446 -4.31 -6.65 11.61
C VAL A 446 -3.09 -7.52 11.29
N ASN A 447 -3.31 -8.73 10.74
CA ASN A 447 -2.23 -9.66 10.40
C ASN A 447 -1.66 -9.43 9.00
N ASN A 448 -2.51 -9.07 8.03
CA ASN A 448 -2.18 -9.06 6.59
C ASN A 448 -2.13 -7.67 5.95
N GLU A 449 -2.26 -6.60 6.73
CA GLU A 449 -1.94 -5.28 6.20
C GLU A 449 -0.50 -5.22 5.73
N VAL A 450 -0.28 -4.48 4.67
CA VAL A 450 1.03 -4.13 4.11
C VAL A 450 1.09 -2.62 3.98
N ALA A 451 2.23 -2.01 4.25
CA ALA A 451 2.39 -0.56 4.16
C ALA A 451 3.84 -0.18 3.86
N ASP A 452 4.04 1.04 3.38
CA ASP A 452 5.35 1.60 3.12
C ASP A 452 6.24 1.53 4.37
N ASP A 453 5.69 1.90 5.52
CA ASP A 453 6.40 1.92 6.80
C ASP A 453 6.66 0.50 7.35
N TYR A 454 5.81 -0.50 7.01
CA TYR A 454 6.06 -1.89 7.38
C TYR A 454 7.32 -2.42 6.70
N ASN A 455 7.48 -2.10 5.42
CA ASN A 455 8.66 -2.50 4.64
C ASN A 455 9.92 -1.68 4.97
N ALA A 456 9.80 -0.49 5.56
CA ALA A 456 10.91 0.45 5.70
C ALA A 456 12.08 -0.10 6.54
N GLY A 457 11.81 -0.49 7.77
CA GLY A 457 12.81 -1.09 8.67
C GLY A 457 13.31 -2.45 8.18
N TYR A 458 12.41 -3.24 7.61
CA TYR A 458 12.72 -4.52 6.98
C TYR A 458 13.71 -4.36 5.81
N THR A 459 13.46 -3.44 4.88
CA THR A 459 14.33 -3.15 3.74
C THR A 459 15.70 -2.63 4.18
N ALA A 460 15.72 -1.73 5.16
CA ALA A 460 16.97 -1.22 5.74
C ALA A 460 17.79 -2.34 6.40
N LEU A 461 17.15 -3.26 7.12
CA LEU A 461 17.83 -4.41 7.73
C LEU A 461 18.32 -5.42 6.67
N LEU A 462 17.60 -5.60 5.56
CA LEU A 462 18.08 -6.41 4.43
C LEU A 462 19.34 -5.82 3.80
N CYS A 463 19.52 -4.48 3.75
CA CYS A 463 20.78 -3.87 3.32
C CYS A 463 21.95 -4.31 4.21
N LYS A 464 21.75 -4.42 5.54
CA LYS A 464 22.73 -5.00 6.46
C LYS A 464 23.04 -6.46 6.09
N MET A 465 22.00 -7.30 5.91
CA MET A 465 22.16 -8.72 5.66
C MET A 465 22.93 -8.99 4.35
N VAL A 466 22.65 -8.26 3.27
CA VAL A 466 23.40 -8.40 2.01
C VAL A 466 24.83 -7.84 2.09
N SER A 467 25.14 -7.03 3.10
CA SER A 467 26.50 -6.56 3.34
C SER A 467 27.36 -7.62 4.05
N GLU A 468 26.74 -8.51 4.81
CA GLU A 468 27.41 -9.54 5.59
C GLU A 468 27.44 -10.88 4.88
N TYR A 469 26.36 -11.25 4.21
CA TYR A 469 26.19 -12.55 3.57
C TYR A 469 26.31 -12.44 2.05
N LYS A 470 26.99 -13.42 1.44
CA LYS A 470 27.04 -13.54 0.00
C LYS A 470 25.73 -14.16 -0.50
N CYS A 471 24.88 -13.34 -1.08
CA CYS A 471 23.60 -13.74 -1.69
C CYS A 471 23.53 -13.26 -3.14
N GLU A 472 22.66 -13.86 -3.93
CA GLU A 472 22.47 -13.52 -5.34
C GLU A 472 20.99 -13.23 -5.61
N THR A 473 20.73 -12.24 -6.46
CA THR A 473 19.37 -11.92 -6.94
C THR A 473 18.83 -13.02 -7.86
N LEU A 474 17.54 -13.10 -7.98
CA LEU A 474 16.89 -13.91 -9.02
C LEU A 474 17.13 -13.24 -10.39
N ARG A 475 17.49 -14.03 -11.39
CA ARG A 475 17.81 -13.53 -12.74
C ARG A 475 16.57 -13.10 -13.51
N ASP A 476 15.49 -13.87 -13.35
CA ASP A 476 14.24 -13.72 -14.10
C ASP A 476 13.14 -13.13 -13.19
N PHE A 477 13.49 -12.06 -12.44
CA PHE A 477 12.57 -11.36 -11.57
C PHE A 477 12.37 -9.91 -12.03
N PRO A 478 11.14 -9.39 -12.02
CA PRO A 478 9.90 -10.09 -11.68
C PRO A 478 9.49 -11.10 -12.77
N PRO A 479 8.74 -12.16 -12.42
CA PRO A 479 8.13 -13.02 -13.43
C PRO A 479 7.06 -12.20 -14.19
N GLU A 480 6.92 -12.46 -15.48
CA GLU A 480 5.83 -11.90 -16.26
C GLU A 480 4.52 -12.56 -15.84
N GLU A 481 3.62 -11.79 -15.22
CA GLU A 481 2.28 -12.27 -14.91
C GLU A 481 1.42 -12.33 -16.18
N GLN A 482 0.64 -13.38 -16.31
CA GLN A 482 -0.30 -13.55 -17.40
C GLN A 482 -1.73 -13.38 -16.87
N PRO A 483 -2.64 -12.75 -17.63
CA PRO A 483 -4.05 -12.68 -17.26
C PRO A 483 -4.62 -14.06 -16.94
N ASP A 484 -5.45 -14.14 -15.93
CA ASP A 484 -6.11 -15.37 -15.44
C ASP A 484 -7.25 -15.84 -16.35
N GLY A 485 -7.61 -15.03 -17.34
CA GLY A 485 -8.63 -15.30 -18.34
C GLY A 485 -8.75 -14.17 -19.37
N PRO A 486 -9.77 -14.21 -20.22
CA PRO A 486 -10.07 -13.08 -21.10
C PRO A 486 -10.42 -11.85 -20.28
N GLU A 487 -9.69 -10.74 -20.49
CA GLU A 487 -9.95 -9.48 -19.78
C GLU A 487 -11.17 -8.74 -20.33
N PHE A 488 -11.42 -8.85 -21.65
CA PHE A 488 -12.58 -8.29 -22.34
C PHE A 488 -13.24 -9.39 -23.14
N TYR A 489 -14.55 -9.56 -23.01
CA TYR A 489 -15.24 -10.61 -23.75
C TYR A 489 -16.75 -10.36 -23.84
N ILE A 490 -17.38 -11.08 -24.75
CA ILE A 490 -18.84 -11.13 -24.89
C ILE A 490 -19.35 -12.48 -24.38
N GLN A 491 -20.35 -12.42 -23.50
CA GLN A 491 -21.21 -13.55 -23.17
C GLN A 491 -22.57 -13.37 -23.79
N ALA A 492 -23.12 -14.43 -24.37
CA ALA A 492 -24.44 -14.37 -24.98
C ALA A 492 -25.21 -15.69 -24.89
N ASN A 493 -26.52 -15.59 -24.98
CA ASN A 493 -27.44 -16.71 -25.18
C ASN A 493 -28.65 -16.29 -26.01
N ILE A 494 -29.39 -17.28 -26.51
CA ILE A 494 -30.66 -17.06 -27.19
C ILE A 494 -31.74 -16.91 -26.13
N ASN A 495 -32.31 -15.69 -26.00
CA ASN A 495 -33.38 -15.41 -25.03
C ASN A 495 -34.73 -15.99 -25.54
N GLN A 496 -35.08 -15.70 -26.81
CA GLN A 496 -36.27 -16.24 -27.48
C GLN A 496 -35.99 -16.42 -28.97
N GLN A 497 -36.66 -17.39 -29.57
CA GLN A 497 -36.54 -17.69 -31.01
C GLN A 497 -37.84 -18.19 -31.59
N ALA A 498 -38.17 -17.72 -32.80
CA ALA A 498 -39.32 -18.18 -33.60
C ALA A 498 -39.02 -18.06 -35.09
N ASP A 499 -39.95 -18.52 -35.94
CA ASP A 499 -39.85 -18.44 -37.40
C ASP A 499 -39.99 -17.02 -37.97
N SER A 500 -40.06 -15.99 -37.11
CA SER A 500 -40.10 -14.57 -37.52
C SER A 500 -39.08 -13.70 -36.77
N PHE A 501 -38.35 -14.24 -35.79
CA PHE A 501 -37.37 -13.47 -35.03
C PHE A 501 -36.36 -14.33 -34.22
N THR A 502 -35.25 -13.72 -33.91
CA THR A 502 -34.33 -14.14 -32.82
C THR A 502 -34.15 -13.00 -31.85
N GLU A 503 -34.24 -13.29 -30.56
CA GLU A 503 -33.93 -12.37 -29.49
C GLU A 503 -32.73 -12.92 -28.68
N LEU A 504 -31.73 -12.09 -28.52
CA LEU A 504 -30.48 -12.41 -27.86
C LEU A 504 -30.39 -11.67 -26.51
N LYS A 505 -29.79 -12.30 -25.55
CA LYS A 505 -29.26 -11.67 -24.36
C LYS A 505 -27.75 -11.63 -24.51
N ILE A 506 -27.15 -10.44 -24.44
CA ILE A 506 -25.72 -10.21 -24.66
C ILE A 506 -25.19 -9.39 -23.52
N ASN A 507 -24.04 -9.81 -22.95
CA ASN A 507 -23.25 -9.03 -22.00
C ASN A 507 -21.89 -8.74 -22.60
N ALA A 508 -21.51 -7.47 -22.65
CA ALA A 508 -20.12 -7.06 -22.79
C ALA A 508 -19.50 -7.00 -21.39
N VAL A 509 -18.35 -7.63 -21.20
CA VAL A 509 -17.71 -7.78 -19.90
C VAL A 509 -16.29 -7.24 -19.94
N ASN A 510 -15.91 -6.55 -18.86
CA ASN A 510 -14.55 -6.06 -18.59
C ASN A 510 -14.07 -6.57 -17.23
N HIS A 511 -13.13 -7.50 -17.24
CA HIS A 511 -12.44 -8.01 -16.05
C HIS A 511 -10.92 -7.75 -16.14
N SER A 512 -10.53 -6.62 -16.77
CA SER A 512 -9.12 -6.27 -16.92
C SER A 512 -8.45 -5.95 -15.58
N ALA A 513 -7.21 -6.39 -15.42
CA ALA A 513 -6.38 -6.13 -14.25
C ALA A 513 -4.87 -6.07 -14.58
N TRP A 514 -4.46 -6.19 -15.85
CA TRP A 514 -3.07 -6.17 -16.30
C TRP A 514 -2.73 -5.01 -17.27
N PRO A 515 -2.78 -3.74 -16.84
CA PRO A 515 -3.48 -3.16 -15.68
C PRO A 515 -4.99 -3.09 -15.87
N ALA A 516 -5.73 -2.64 -14.84
CA ALA A 516 -7.15 -2.33 -14.97
C ALA A 516 -7.35 -1.20 -15.99
N ARG A 517 -8.27 -1.40 -16.95
CA ARG A 517 -8.51 -0.47 -18.08
C ARG A 517 -9.99 -0.27 -18.30
N VAL A 518 -10.36 0.87 -18.86
CA VAL A 518 -11.74 1.23 -19.13
C VAL A 518 -12.00 1.32 -20.64
N ILE A 519 -13.22 1.01 -21.04
CA ILE A 519 -13.71 1.20 -22.42
C ILE A 519 -14.70 2.36 -22.40
N THR A 520 -14.44 3.40 -23.18
CA THR A 520 -15.23 4.63 -23.21
C THR A 520 -16.02 4.83 -24.52
N ASP A 521 -15.75 4.04 -25.56
CA ASP A 521 -16.49 4.04 -26.83
C ASP A 521 -16.87 2.61 -27.20
N LEU A 522 -17.69 2.00 -26.30
CA LEU A 522 -18.11 0.61 -26.40
C LEU A 522 -19.07 0.40 -27.55
N SER A 523 -18.75 -0.56 -28.43
CA SER A 523 -19.70 -1.14 -29.37
C SER A 523 -19.41 -2.61 -29.62
N TYR A 524 -20.42 -3.35 -30.10
CA TYR A 524 -20.25 -4.74 -30.54
C TYR A 524 -21.20 -5.08 -31.69
N ASN A 525 -20.79 -6.06 -32.51
CA ASN A 525 -21.52 -6.46 -33.71
C ASN A 525 -22.02 -7.91 -33.62
N TYR A 526 -23.30 -8.11 -33.86
CA TYR A 526 -23.91 -9.42 -34.11
C TYR A 526 -24.10 -9.61 -35.59
N TYR A 527 -23.54 -10.66 -36.18
CA TYR A 527 -23.58 -10.97 -37.63
C TYR A 527 -24.58 -12.07 -37.92
N PHE A 528 -25.42 -11.83 -38.93
CA PHE A 528 -26.49 -12.74 -39.37
C PHE A 528 -26.59 -12.80 -40.87
N ASP A 529 -27.13 -13.93 -41.40
CA ASP A 529 -27.36 -14.14 -42.83
C ASP A 529 -28.80 -13.75 -43.22
N LEU A 530 -28.99 -13.09 -44.34
CA LEU A 530 -30.30 -12.67 -44.86
C LEU A 530 -30.71 -13.43 -46.15
N SER A 531 -30.11 -14.59 -46.43
CA SER A 531 -30.41 -15.38 -47.63
C SER A 531 -31.90 -15.72 -47.75
N GLU A 532 -32.54 -16.19 -46.66
CA GLU A 532 -33.97 -16.56 -46.65
C GLU A 532 -34.88 -15.33 -46.80
N VAL A 533 -34.45 -14.16 -46.31
CA VAL A 533 -35.17 -12.89 -46.50
C VAL A 533 -35.20 -12.50 -47.97
N PHE A 534 -34.06 -12.59 -48.65
CA PHE A 534 -33.94 -12.27 -50.05
C PHE A 534 -34.65 -13.30 -50.96
N GLU A 535 -34.59 -14.59 -50.61
CA GLU A 535 -35.32 -15.67 -51.30
C GLU A 535 -36.84 -15.49 -51.20
N ALA A 536 -37.33 -14.92 -50.11
CA ALA A 536 -38.74 -14.57 -49.95
C ALA A 536 -39.16 -13.27 -50.67
N GLY A 537 -38.21 -12.60 -51.34
CA GLY A 537 -38.44 -11.36 -52.06
C GLY A 537 -38.54 -10.11 -51.20
N LEU A 538 -38.10 -10.21 -49.95
CA LEU A 538 -37.91 -9.10 -49.01
C LEU A 538 -36.52 -8.50 -49.19
N THR A 539 -36.28 -7.40 -48.47
CA THR A 539 -34.99 -6.67 -48.45
C THR A 539 -34.49 -6.51 -47.02
N ALA A 540 -33.28 -6.05 -46.86
CA ALA A 540 -32.73 -5.73 -45.54
C ALA A 540 -33.56 -4.65 -44.81
N ASP A 541 -34.26 -3.77 -45.55
CA ASP A 541 -35.13 -2.75 -44.96
C ASP A 541 -36.40 -3.32 -44.31
N ASP A 542 -36.75 -4.58 -44.62
CA ASP A 542 -37.88 -5.29 -44.01
C ASP A 542 -37.48 -5.94 -42.68
N VAL A 543 -36.19 -5.98 -42.34
CA VAL A 543 -35.66 -6.50 -41.08
C VAL A 543 -35.66 -5.39 -40.01
N THR A 544 -36.26 -5.68 -38.87
CA THR A 544 -36.36 -4.73 -37.76
C THR A 544 -35.48 -5.18 -36.59
N VAL A 545 -34.69 -4.25 -36.03
CA VAL A 545 -33.92 -4.47 -34.85
C VAL A 545 -34.48 -3.63 -33.70
N LYS A 546 -34.74 -4.25 -32.55
CA LYS A 546 -35.29 -3.56 -31.36
C LYS A 546 -34.59 -3.99 -30.09
N ILE A 547 -34.26 -3.02 -29.26
CA ILE A 547 -33.81 -3.25 -27.88
C ILE A 547 -35.05 -3.54 -27.04
N GLY A 548 -35.07 -4.70 -26.37
CA GLY A 548 -36.10 -5.12 -25.42
C GLY A 548 -35.74 -4.77 -24.00
N TYR A 549 -34.44 -4.82 -23.66
CA TYR A 549 -33.86 -4.45 -22.39
C TYR A 549 -32.48 -3.87 -22.60
N ASP A 550 -32.10 -2.91 -21.79
CA ASP A 550 -30.77 -2.27 -21.76
C ASP A 550 -30.50 -1.85 -20.33
N GLU A 551 -29.57 -2.52 -19.68
CA GLU A 551 -29.22 -2.34 -18.27
C GLU A 551 -28.82 -0.88 -17.98
N TRP A 552 -28.03 -0.28 -18.86
CA TRP A 552 -27.59 1.11 -18.69
C TRP A 552 -28.53 2.15 -19.28
N SER A 553 -29.54 1.74 -20.06
CA SER A 553 -30.46 2.64 -20.79
C SER A 553 -29.72 3.64 -21.70
N GLN A 554 -28.55 3.27 -22.22
CA GLN A 554 -27.64 4.10 -23.01
C GLN A 554 -27.34 3.52 -24.39
N ALA A 555 -27.83 2.29 -24.70
CA ALA A 555 -27.53 1.63 -25.97
C ALA A 555 -28.46 2.10 -27.09
N GLU A 556 -27.92 2.11 -28.29
CA GLU A 556 -28.64 2.24 -29.52
C GLU A 556 -28.23 1.15 -30.52
N THR A 557 -29.11 0.81 -31.43
CA THR A 557 -28.85 -0.14 -32.54
C THR A 557 -28.71 0.58 -33.86
N VAL A 558 -27.68 0.21 -34.64
CA VAL A 558 -27.44 0.70 -35.98
C VAL A 558 -27.48 -0.50 -36.95
N GLY A 559 -28.33 -0.48 -37.92
CA GLY A 559 -28.44 -1.54 -38.93
C GLY A 559 -29.87 -2.05 -39.12
N PRO A 560 -30.06 -3.09 -39.98
CA PRO A 560 -29.02 -3.96 -40.54
C PRO A 560 -28.02 -3.26 -41.46
N LEU A 561 -26.74 -3.52 -41.28
CA LEU A 561 -25.67 -3.04 -42.17
C LEU A 561 -25.06 -4.23 -42.92
N GLN A 562 -24.83 -4.08 -44.25
CA GLN A 562 -24.19 -5.14 -45.02
C GLN A 562 -22.70 -5.27 -44.63
N TYR A 563 -22.28 -6.48 -44.26
CA TYR A 563 -20.87 -6.83 -44.06
C TYR A 563 -20.25 -7.30 -45.37
N LYS A 564 -20.80 -8.40 -45.93
CA LYS A 564 -20.35 -8.98 -47.18
C LYS A 564 -21.37 -9.98 -47.70
N ASP A 565 -21.66 -9.94 -49.01
CA ASP A 565 -22.64 -10.82 -49.67
C ASP A 565 -24.00 -10.77 -48.92
N ASN A 566 -24.51 -11.90 -48.44
CA ASN A 566 -25.75 -11.98 -47.66
C ASN A 566 -25.54 -11.83 -46.15
N ILE A 567 -24.30 -11.66 -45.67
CA ILE A 567 -23.99 -11.44 -44.28
C ILE A 567 -24.17 -9.97 -43.94
N TYR A 568 -25.02 -9.71 -42.97
CA TYR A 568 -25.32 -8.40 -42.40
C TYR A 568 -24.95 -8.42 -40.93
N TYR A 569 -24.94 -7.25 -40.30
CA TYR A 569 -24.77 -7.12 -38.86
C TYR A 569 -25.61 -6.00 -38.28
N VAL A 570 -25.97 -6.13 -37.03
CA VAL A 570 -26.39 -5.03 -36.16
C VAL A 570 -25.23 -4.61 -35.30
N LYS A 571 -24.95 -3.31 -35.31
CA LYS A 571 -24.03 -2.70 -34.32
C LYS A 571 -24.85 -2.22 -33.13
N ILE A 572 -24.51 -2.68 -31.96
CA ILE A 572 -24.95 -2.13 -30.68
C ILE A 572 -23.89 -1.15 -30.24
N LYS A 573 -24.26 0.10 -30.04
CA LYS A 573 -23.35 1.18 -29.63
C LYS A 573 -23.89 1.87 -28.38
N TYR A 574 -23.02 2.18 -27.47
CA TYR A 574 -23.34 2.95 -26.26
C TYR A 574 -23.07 4.43 -26.50
N LYS A 575 -23.82 5.32 -25.82
CA LYS A 575 -23.68 6.77 -25.93
C LYS A 575 -22.40 7.25 -25.32
N ASP A 576 -21.94 8.43 -25.76
CA ASP A 576 -20.80 9.10 -25.18
C ASP A 576 -21.01 9.30 -23.66
N GLY A 577 -19.98 9.02 -22.87
CA GLY A 577 -20.01 9.06 -21.42
C GLY A 577 -20.37 7.71 -20.75
N SER A 578 -20.78 6.69 -21.51
CA SER A 578 -20.86 5.32 -20.97
C SER A 578 -19.45 4.75 -20.78
N VAL A 579 -19.22 4.07 -19.66
CA VAL A 579 -17.91 3.51 -19.31
C VAL A 579 -18.08 2.06 -18.89
N LEU A 580 -17.43 1.14 -19.61
CA LEU A 580 -17.29 -0.25 -19.18
C LEU A 580 -15.95 -0.39 -18.45
N ALA A 581 -16.01 -0.50 -17.13
CA ALA A 581 -14.85 -0.54 -16.22
C ALA A 581 -14.82 -1.84 -15.42
N PRO A 582 -13.65 -2.39 -15.07
CA PRO A 582 -13.57 -3.64 -14.34
C PRO A 582 -13.82 -3.43 -12.83
N ILE A 583 -14.97 -2.83 -12.48
CA ILE A 583 -15.32 -2.53 -11.10
C ILE A 583 -16.83 -2.42 -10.92
N GLY A 584 -17.32 -2.90 -9.75
CA GLY A 584 -18.69 -2.73 -9.28
C GLY A 584 -19.73 -3.54 -10.06
N LYS A 585 -20.92 -3.66 -9.50
CA LYS A 585 -21.99 -4.53 -10.02
C LYS A 585 -22.64 -4.06 -11.32
N GLU A 586 -22.43 -2.83 -11.72
CA GLU A 586 -23.12 -2.22 -12.84
C GLU A 586 -22.15 -1.62 -13.88
N GLN A 587 -20.86 -1.79 -13.70
CA GLN A 587 -19.84 -1.23 -14.59
C GLN A 587 -18.95 -2.27 -15.26
N GLU A 588 -18.76 -3.45 -14.63
CA GLU A 588 -17.96 -4.55 -15.18
C GLU A 588 -18.67 -5.28 -16.33
N GLN A 589 -19.98 -5.09 -16.48
CA GLN A 589 -20.77 -5.66 -17.56
C GLN A 589 -21.83 -4.69 -18.07
N ALA A 590 -22.28 -4.94 -19.30
CA ALA A 590 -23.37 -4.22 -19.95
C ALA A 590 -24.32 -5.23 -20.61
N GLU A 591 -25.44 -5.55 -19.92
CA GLU A 591 -26.47 -6.45 -20.45
C GLU A 591 -27.40 -5.73 -21.39
N ILE A 592 -27.67 -6.35 -22.55
CA ILE A 592 -28.69 -5.92 -23.47
C ILE A 592 -29.51 -7.12 -23.99
N GLN A 593 -30.80 -6.90 -24.24
CA GLN A 593 -31.62 -7.86 -24.99
C GLN A 593 -32.06 -7.22 -26.29
N VAL A 594 -31.67 -7.84 -27.40
CA VAL A 594 -31.89 -7.32 -28.75
C VAL A 594 -32.67 -8.34 -29.57
N ARG A 595 -33.77 -7.90 -30.17
CA ARG A 595 -34.59 -8.69 -31.10
C ARG A 595 -34.35 -8.26 -32.51
N ILE A 596 -34.01 -9.23 -33.37
CA ILE A 596 -33.91 -9.09 -34.83
C ILE A 596 -35.11 -9.87 -35.42
N SER A 597 -35.93 -9.23 -36.25
CA SER A 597 -37.18 -9.79 -36.70
C SER A 597 -37.58 -9.36 -38.13
N VAL A 598 -38.26 -10.23 -38.80
CA VAL A 598 -39.03 -9.93 -40.03
C VAL A 598 -40.52 -9.76 -39.72
N PRO A 599 -41.36 -9.22 -40.63
CA PRO A 599 -42.79 -9.14 -40.41
C PRO A 599 -43.41 -10.51 -40.08
N ASP A 600 -44.20 -10.63 -39.00
CA ASP A 600 -44.72 -11.89 -38.44
C ASP A 600 -45.45 -12.80 -39.42
N GLN A 601 -46.08 -12.23 -40.44
CA GLN A 601 -46.78 -12.99 -41.47
C GLN A 601 -45.84 -13.81 -42.36
N ASN A 602 -44.55 -13.54 -42.41
CA ASN A 602 -43.65 -14.13 -43.40
C ASN A 602 -43.12 -15.49 -42.97
N LYS A 603 -42.88 -15.71 -41.68
CA LYS A 603 -42.45 -16.99 -41.09
C LYS A 603 -41.28 -17.67 -41.83
N ILE A 604 -40.25 -16.90 -42.10
CA ILE A 604 -39.12 -17.30 -42.96
C ILE A 604 -37.77 -17.20 -42.23
N TRP A 605 -37.77 -16.66 -41.05
CA TRP A 605 -36.53 -16.39 -40.29
C TRP A 605 -35.83 -17.68 -39.88
N ASP A 606 -34.62 -17.87 -40.31
CA ASP A 606 -33.74 -18.99 -39.93
C ASP A 606 -32.40 -18.50 -39.36
N SER A 607 -32.33 -18.34 -38.08
CA SER A 607 -31.07 -17.92 -37.40
C SER A 607 -30.01 -19.01 -37.33
N SER A 608 -30.31 -20.26 -37.78
CA SER A 608 -29.31 -21.34 -37.71
C SER A 608 -28.13 -21.15 -38.68
N ASN A 609 -28.28 -20.28 -39.68
CA ASN A 609 -27.25 -19.89 -40.66
C ASN A 609 -26.47 -18.61 -40.25
N ASP A 610 -26.85 -17.96 -39.15
CA ASP A 610 -26.19 -16.77 -38.65
C ASP A 610 -24.77 -17.07 -38.12
N TYR A 611 -23.80 -16.26 -38.54
CA TYR A 611 -22.42 -16.41 -38.06
C TYR A 611 -22.32 -16.33 -36.52
N SER A 612 -23.00 -15.37 -35.91
CA SER A 612 -22.89 -15.11 -34.49
C SER A 612 -23.75 -16.02 -33.60
N ILE A 613 -24.66 -16.85 -34.19
CA ILE A 613 -25.50 -17.78 -33.40
C ILE A 613 -24.76 -19.05 -32.99
N GLU A 614 -23.68 -19.42 -33.72
CA GLU A 614 -22.99 -20.68 -33.52
C GLU A 614 -22.43 -20.78 -32.08
N GLY A 615 -22.83 -21.83 -31.38
CA GLY A 615 -22.44 -22.10 -29.99
C GLY A 615 -23.34 -21.46 -28.94
N LEU A 616 -24.28 -20.59 -29.32
CA LEU A 616 -25.25 -20.05 -28.36
C LEU A 616 -26.33 -21.07 -28.01
N THR A 617 -26.83 -21.03 -26.81
CA THR A 617 -27.90 -21.91 -26.29
C THR A 617 -29.10 -21.09 -25.78
N ASN A 618 -30.22 -21.77 -25.57
CA ASN A 618 -31.43 -21.17 -24.99
C ASN A 618 -31.41 -21.25 -23.44
N ASP A 619 -30.24 -21.46 -22.84
CA ASP A 619 -30.10 -21.53 -21.41
C ASP A 619 -29.91 -20.12 -20.83
N ASN A 620 -30.97 -19.58 -20.22
CA ASN A 620 -30.96 -18.24 -19.63
C ASN A 620 -30.14 -18.15 -18.31
N GLN A 621 -29.69 -19.28 -17.80
CA GLN A 621 -28.87 -19.31 -16.56
C GLN A 621 -27.39 -19.43 -16.83
N ASN A 622 -27.00 -19.88 -18.04
CA ASN A 622 -25.61 -20.07 -18.43
C ASN A 622 -25.36 -19.40 -19.78
N GLN A 623 -24.85 -18.19 -19.76
CA GLN A 623 -24.40 -17.52 -20.97
C GLN A 623 -23.07 -18.11 -21.43
N ASN A 624 -22.90 -18.24 -22.74
CA ASN A 624 -21.66 -18.72 -23.33
C ASN A 624 -20.75 -17.56 -23.71
N ILE A 625 -19.48 -17.64 -23.37
CA ILE A 625 -18.46 -16.76 -23.97
C ILE A 625 -18.38 -17.08 -25.44
N THR A 626 -18.50 -16.08 -26.32
CA THR A 626 -18.46 -16.23 -27.75
C THR A 626 -17.52 -15.23 -28.41
N GLU A 627 -16.64 -15.74 -29.28
CA GLU A 627 -15.80 -14.90 -30.16
C GLU A 627 -16.50 -14.48 -31.43
N ARG A 628 -17.76 -14.91 -31.69
CA ARG A 628 -18.50 -14.60 -32.92
C ARG A 628 -19.37 -13.35 -32.82
N ILE A 629 -19.44 -12.75 -31.63
CA ILE A 629 -19.91 -11.38 -31.42
C ILE A 629 -18.68 -10.55 -31.11
N THR A 630 -18.35 -9.64 -32.00
CA THR A 630 -17.11 -8.86 -31.89
C THR A 630 -17.32 -7.59 -31.08
N MET A 631 -16.33 -7.23 -30.23
CA MET A 631 -16.38 -6.02 -29.39
C MET A 631 -15.29 -5.03 -29.78
N TYR A 632 -15.62 -3.76 -29.72
CA TYR A 632 -14.75 -2.66 -30.12
C TYR A 632 -14.67 -1.58 -29.03
N ASP A 633 -13.49 -0.96 -28.88
CA ASP A 633 -13.31 0.36 -28.28
C ASP A 633 -13.03 1.36 -29.40
N GLY A 634 -14.04 2.19 -29.70
CA GLY A 634 -14.06 3.01 -30.91
C GLY A 634 -14.02 2.15 -32.19
N ASP A 635 -12.97 2.34 -32.99
CA ASP A 635 -12.74 1.55 -34.22
C ASP A 635 -11.81 0.35 -34.00
N THR A 636 -11.30 0.14 -32.78
CA THR A 636 -10.36 -0.94 -32.47
C THR A 636 -11.13 -2.20 -32.11
N LEU A 637 -10.91 -3.29 -32.86
CA LEU A 637 -11.43 -4.62 -32.52
C LEU A 637 -10.66 -5.20 -31.32
N ILE A 638 -11.32 -5.28 -30.16
CA ILE A 638 -10.71 -5.72 -28.90
C ILE A 638 -11.06 -7.16 -28.51
N TRP A 639 -12.18 -7.70 -29.01
CA TRP A 639 -12.62 -9.07 -28.77
C TRP A 639 -13.27 -9.69 -29.98
N GLY A 640 -13.04 -11.00 -30.17
CA GLY A 640 -13.74 -11.84 -31.12
C GLY A 640 -13.07 -11.93 -32.49
N THR A 641 -13.79 -12.58 -33.40
CA THR A 641 -13.39 -12.83 -34.80
C THR A 641 -14.51 -12.41 -35.75
N GLU A 642 -14.20 -11.60 -36.74
CA GLU A 642 -15.15 -11.22 -37.77
C GLU A 642 -15.42 -12.36 -38.77
N PRO A 643 -16.52 -12.34 -39.53
CA PRO A 643 -16.84 -13.40 -40.50
C PRO A 643 -15.79 -13.65 -41.58
N ASP A 644 -14.93 -12.70 -41.91
CA ASP A 644 -13.83 -12.87 -42.87
C ASP A 644 -12.54 -13.44 -42.23
N GLY A 645 -12.54 -13.71 -40.91
CA GLY A 645 -11.43 -14.23 -40.15
C GLY A 645 -10.52 -13.19 -39.52
N THR A 646 -10.86 -11.90 -39.61
CA THR A 646 -10.15 -10.83 -38.88
C THR A 646 -10.33 -11.04 -37.38
N LYS A 647 -9.23 -11.10 -36.61
CA LYS A 647 -9.22 -11.37 -35.20
C LYS A 647 -8.86 -10.12 -34.39
N ALA A 648 -9.42 -10.03 -33.19
CA ALA A 648 -9.04 -9.05 -32.21
C ALA A 648 -7.54 -9.17 -31.87
N THR A 649 -6.90 -8.03 -31.64
CA THR A 649 -5.51 -7.97 -31.18
C THR A 649 -5.39 -8.28 -29.68
N GLY A 650 -6.48 -8.20 -28.93
CA GLY A 650 -6.51 -8.33 -27.47
C GLY A 650 -5.90 -7.15 -26.73
N VAL A 651 -5.45 -6.11 -27.47
CA VAL A 651 -4.80 -4.93 -26.86
C VAL A 651 -5.82 -3.81 -26.74
N VAL A 652 -6.10 -3.41 -25.51
CA VAL A 652 -6.83 -2.17 -25.18
C VAL A 652 -5.82 -1.15 -24.68
N GLU A 653 -5.81 0.03 -25.28
CA GLU A 653 -4.93 1.11 -24.87
C GLU A 653 -5.35 1.60 -23.46
N PHE A 654 -4.39 1.73 -22.55
CA PHE A 654 -4.66 2.33 -21.25
C PHE A 654 -4.98 3.82 -21.42
N LYS A 655 -6.15 4.23 -20.94
CA LYS A 655 -6.60 5.63 -20.97
C LYS A 655 -7.06 6.02 -19.57
N PRO A 656 -6.39 6.96 -18.90
CA PRO A 656 -6.91 7.51 -17.64
C PRO A 656 -8.28 8.16 -17.92
N VAL A 657 -9.27 7.83 -17.10
CA VAL A 657 -10.61 8.45 -17.17
C VAL A 657 -10.86 9.17 -15.87
N ILE A 658 -11.08 10.47 -15.98
CA ILE A 658 -11.40 11.35 -14.85
C ILE A 658 -12.87 11.71 -14.98
N ARG A 659 -13.71 11.42 -13.99
CA ARG A 659 -15.07 11.96 -13.92
C ARG A 659 -15.01 13.45 -13.57
N ASP A 660 -15.54 14.28 -14.43
CA ASP A 660 -15.82 15.67 -14.07
C ASP A 660 -16.96 15.69 -13.03
N ASN A 661 -16.64 16.03 -11.81
CA ASN A 661 -17.63 16.24 -10.74
C ASN A 661 -18.42 17.53 -10.99
N GLU A 662 -19.25 17.59 -12.04
CA GLU A 662 -20.13 18.73 -12.31
C GLU A 662 -21.38 18.79 -11.41
N ASN A 663 -21.56 17.92 -10.42
CA ASN A 663 -22.73 17.92 -9.53
C ASN A 663 -22.40 17.74 -8.04
N SER A 664 -21.53 18.58 -7.48
CA SER A 664 -21.48 18.75 -6.02
C SER A 664 -22.16 20.05 -5.55
N GLU A 665 -23.31 20.43 -6.14
CA GLU A 665 -24.17 21.44 -5.55
C GLU A 665 -25.47 20.79 -5.05
N SER A 666 -25.58 20.80 -3.71
CA SER A 666 -26.81 20.75 -2.91
C SER A 666 -27.78 19.57 -3.13
N SER A 667 -27.51 18.47 -2.46
CA SER A 667 -28.58 17.80 -1.74
C SER A 667 -28.34 17.99 -0.24
N GLU A 668 -29.21 18.78 0.41
CA GLU A 668 -29.33 18.77 1.86
C GLU A 668 -29.48 17.31 2.32
N PRO A 669 -28.83 16.88 3.39
CA PRO A 669 -28.95 15.50 3.84
C PRO A 669 -30.40 15.29 4.31
N GLU A 670 -31.15 14.46 3.59
CA GLU A 670 -32.24 13.77 4.21
C GLU A 670 -31.68 13.03 5.43
N THR A 671 -32.25 13.29 6.56
CA THR A 671 -31.93 12.67 7.83
C THR A 671 -32.06 11.15 7.69
N SER A 672 -30.98 10.47 7.33
CA SER A 672 -30.82 9.05 7.53
C SER A 672 -30.40 8.85 8.97
N GLU A 673 -31.13 7.98 9.65
CA GLU A 673 -30.83 7.50 10.99
C GLU A 673 -29.36 7.14 11.09
N SER A 674 -28.70 7.76 12.09
CA SER A 674 -27.34 7.47 12.45
C SER A 674 -27.19 5.98 12.77
N PHE A 675 -26.51 5.22 11.91
CA PHE A 675 -25.77 4.05 12.38
C PHE A 675 -24.56 4.61 13.11
N GLU A 676 -24.63 4.68 14.41
CA GLU A 676 -23.48 4.75 15.29
C GLU A 676 -22.69 3.44 15.04
N GLU A 677 -21.62 3.50 14.29
CA GLU A 677 -20.58 2.50 14.38
C GLU A 677 -19.87 2.72 15.71
N ASP A 678 -20.29 1.95 16.70
CA ASP A 678 -19.53 1.76 17.93
C ASP A 678 -18.16 1.18 17.54
N THR A 679 -17.13 2.01 17.62
CA THR A 679 -15.77 1.54 17.78
C THR A 679 -15.63 0.96 19.18
N GLU A 680 -16.26 -0.19 19.41
CA GLU A 680 -15.93 -1.03 20.55
C GLU A 680 -14.56 -1.68 20.27
N ILE A 681 -13.60 -1.30 21.08
CA ILE A 681 -12.41 -2.10 21.33
C ILE A 681 -12.90 -3.44 21.87
N VAL A 682 -13.05 -4.43 20.99
CA VAL A 682 -13.45 -5.78 21.36
C VAL A 682 -12.23 -6.46 21.99
N THR A 683 -12.19 -6.42 23.31
CA THR A 683 -11.52 -7.48 24.06
C THR A 683 -12.46 -8.69 24.04
N GLU A 684 -12.32 -9.55 23.05
CA GLU A 684 -12.99 -10.85 23.06
C GLU A 684 -12.36 -11.76 24.10
N ALA A 685 -13.12 -12.00 25.17
CA ALA A 685 -12.99 -13.21 25.97
C ALA A 685 -13.94 -14.25 25.38
N GLU A 686 -13.36 -15.41 25.12
CA GLU A 686 -13.92 -16.66 24.58
C GLU A 686 -15.40 -16.90 24.89
N LYS A 687 -16.16 -17.28 23.85
CA LYS A 687 -17.40 -18.07 23.98
C LYS A 687 -17.19 -19.40 23.29
N GLU A 688 -17.12 -20.45 24.08
CA GLU A 688 -17.34 -21.83 23.61
C GLU A 688 -18.82 -22.06 23.20
N PRO A 689 -19.11 -22.99 22.27
CA PRO A 689 -20.48 -23.27 21.81
C PRO A 689 -21.21 -24.18 22.80
N ASP A 690 -22.50 -23.84 23.03
CA ASP A 690 -23.43 -24.59 23.82
C ASP A 690 -23.74 -25.99 23.22
N GLU A 691 -23.41 -27.06 23.95
CA GLU A 691 -24.04 -28.37 23.81
C GLU A 691 -25.13 -28.53 24.84
N GLU A 692 -26.38 -28.75 24.38
CA GLU A 692 -27.51 -29.21 25.19
C GLU A 692 -27.22 -30.58 25.80
N ILE A 693 -27.24 -30.71 27.12
CA ILE A 693 -27.55 -31.97 27.81
C ILE A 693 -28.44 -31.69 29.02
N GLN A 694 -29.53 -32.50 29.07
CA GLN A 694 -30.62 -32.52 30.02
C GLN A 694 -30.26 -32.81 31.47
N ASN A 695 -31.06 -32.20 32.34
CA ASN A 695 -31.33 -32.47 33.77
C ASN A 695 -30.98 -33.86 34.33
N THR A 696 -30.37 -33.86 35.53
CA THR A 696 -30.90 -34.56 36.74
C THR A 696 -30.19 -34.08 38.01
N GLU A 697 -31.05 -33.67 38.98
CA GLU A 697 -30.95 -33.74 40.44
C GLU A 697 -29.68 -33.37 41.25
N LYS A 698 -29.93 -32.42 42.20
CA LYS A 698 -29.21 -32.11 43.44
C LYS A 698 -29.13 -33.31 44.44
N PRO A 699 -28.23 -33.35 45.47
CA PRO A 699 -28.16 -32.35 46.53
C PRO A 699 -26.75 -32.09 47.19
N ASP A 700 -26.73 -30.94 47.87
CA ASP A 700 -26.07 -30.53 49.12
C ASP A 700 -24.55 -30.77 49.39
N ASP A 701 -23.81 -29.77 49.65
CA ASP A 701 -23.34 -29.25 50.97
C ASP A 701 -21.94 -28.59 50.89
N SER A 702 -21.88 -27.38 51.42
CA SER A 702 -20.77 -26.69 52.09
C SER A 702 -19.40 -26.49 51.41
N SER A 703 -19.04 -25.24 51.11
CA SER A 703 -18.08 -24.45 51.93
C SER A 703 -17.83 -23.05 51.31
N GLU A 704 -18.06 -22.07 52.17
CA GLU A 704 -17.59 -20.68 51.96
C GLU A 704 -16.06 -20.65 51.80
N THR A 705 -15.59 -19.94 50.79
CA THR A 705 -14.49 -18.96 50.82
C THR A 705 -14.12 -18.57 49.38
N ASP A 706 -14.16 -17.31 49.12
CA ASP A 706 -13.46 -16.48 48.14
C ASP A 706 -14.40 -15.58 47.29
N GLN A 707 -14.92 -14.56 47.97
CA GLN A 707 -15.62 -13.45 47.28
C GLN A 707 -14.93 -12.10 47.56
N THR A 708 -13.65 -12.05 47.94
CA THR A 708 -12.98 -10.80 48.30
C THR A 708 -12.12 -10.20 47.23
N GLU A 709 -11.62 -10.94 46.24
CA GLU A 709 -10.73 -10.40 45.20
C GLU A 709 -11.47 -9.72 44.02
N SER A 710 -12.68 -10.21 43.68
CA SER A 710 -13.43 -9.62 42.54
C SER A 710 -14.04 -8.24 42.86
N LYS A 711 -14.27 -7.92 44.14
CA LYS A 711 -14.83 -6.63 44.54
C LYS A 711 -13.74 -5.50 44.60
N GLN A 712 -12.48 -5.85 44.80
CA GLN A 712 -11.41 -4.85 44.78
C GLN A 712 -11.07 -4.39 43.36
N SER A 713 -11.12 -5.26 42.35
CA SER A 713 -10.88 -4.90 40.98
C SER A 713 -11.96 -3.97 40.40
N ILE A 714 -13.23 -4.20 40.76
CA ILE A 714 -14.36 -3.35 40.33
C ILE A 714 -14.29 -1.96 41.00
N ILE A 715 -13.83 -1.88 42.24
CA ILE A 715 -13.68 -0.61 42.97
C ILE A 715 -12.53 0.23 42.38
N ILE A 716 -11.43 -0.39 41.97
CA ILE A 716 -10.29 0.31 41.35
C ILE A 716 -10.68 0.85 39.98
N LEU A 717 -11.41 0.10 39.16
CA LEU A 717 -11.90 0.57 37.86
C LEU A 717 -12.88 1.73 38.00
N SER A 718 -13.79 1.67 38.98
CA SER A 718 -14.75 2.76 39.25
C SER A 718 -14.09 4.04 39.74
N VAL A 719 -12.98 3.95 40.48
CA VAL A 719 -12.23 5.12 40.96
C VAL A 719 -11.44 5.76 39.82
N LEU A 720 -10.91 5.00 38.87
CA LEU A 720 -10.20 5.52 37.71
C LEU A 720 -11.13 6.27 36.75
N ILE A 721 -12.34 5.78 36.54
CA ILE A 721 -13.37 6.45 35.72
C ILE A 721 -13.81 7.78 36.37
N VAL A 722 -13.95 7.83 37.68
CA VAL A 722 -14.31 9.07 38.40
C VAL A 722 -13.18 10.10 38.35
N ILE A 723 -11.92 9.68 38.40
CA ILE A 723 -10.75 10.58 38.26
C ILE A 723 -10.66 11.14 36.84
N ALA A 724 -10.92 10.34 35.81
CA ALA A 724 -10.95 10.79 34.43
C ALA A 724 -12.07 11.82 34.15
N LEU A 725 -13.27 11.59 34.69
CA LEU A 725 -14.40 12.52 34.57
C LEU A 725 -14.18 13.84 35.33
N ILE A 726 -13.50 13.80 36.48
CA ILE A 726 -13.14 15.02 37.23
C ILE A 726 -12.05 15.80 36.48
N GLY A 727 -11.07 15.13 35.87
CA GLY A 727 -10.04 15.75 35.05
C GLY A 727 -10.64 16.48 33.84
N PHE A 728 -11.57 15.86 33.12
CA PHE A 728 -12.25 16.44 31.98
C PHE A 728 -13.12 17.66 32.38
N GLY A 729 -13.81 17.58 33.53
CA GLY A 729 -14.57 18.71 34.08
C GLY A 729 -13.71 19.94 34.41
N PHE A 730 -12.47 19.77 34.86
CA PHE A 730 -11.53 20.85 35.15
C PHE A 730 -10.97 21.52 33.89
N ILE A 731 -10.76 20.77 32.81
CA ILE A 731 -10.29 21.30 31.52
C ILE A 731 -11.39 22.13 30.85
N VAL A 732 -12.63 21.66 30.85
CA VAL A 732 -13.78 22.40 30.28
C VAL A 732 -14.07 23.68 31.08
N ALA A 733 -13.96 23.63 32.41
CA ALA A 733 -14.18 24.83 33.24
C ALA A 733 -13.08 25.90 33.09
N LYS A 734 -11.87 25.54 32.68
CA LYS A 734 -10.76 26.46 32.44
C LYS A 734 -10.82 27.11 31.05
N LYS A 735 -11.47 26.49 30.05
CA LYS A 735 -11.72 27.07 28.72
C LYS A 735 -12.93 28.04 28.68
N SER A 736 -13.80 27.99 29.66
CA SER A 736 -14.97 28.92 29.72
C SER A 736 -14.71 30.23 30.48
N LYS A 737 -13.46 30.46 30.93
CA LYS A 737 -13.04 31.67 31.65
C LYS A 737 -11.88 32.44 30.99
N LYS A 738 -11.69 32.26 29.70
CA LYS A 738 -10.84 33.17 28.90
C LYS A 738 -11.62 33.76 27.75
#